data_9f97af15b9ee870b214cfbd6a50eb6c9
#
_entry.id   9f97af15b9ee870b214cfbd6a50eb6c9
#
_cell.length_a   1.000
_cell.length_b   1.000
_cell.length_c   1.000
_cell.angle_alpha   90.00
_cell.angle_beta   90.00
_cell.angle_gamma   90.00
#
_symmetry.space_group_name_H-M   'P 1'
#
loop_
_entity.id
_entity.type
_entity.pdbx_description
1 polymer ?
#
loop_
_entity_poly.entity_id
_entity_poly.type
_entity_poly.pdbx_seq_one_letter_code
_entity_poly.pdbx_strand_id
1 'polypeptide(L)'
;MSTQSAFFSSTYPRGLITRLCGLAWMVWMLWEGAHKMLQGAEGNQVPEAFQTFCMDCHDSDTAKGNLDLEQALKHPPLDASLAFEQLITGGMPPAEKPQPGPMERHQMLTHLANRQTQMNLPSSRRLSRQEFIHSVNDLLGLDWDLSEALPTGKGTFLFDSDRRILPTEPWMAAVFHVTDRLLNRAFPSKGFPAEQRWVTQRLRHSHDSYDIYTRPTEEGILFSWTRANNGNSYSFFYDDFEPPLSGWYEIQVEAKKQGAIERDISIEVYAGKYYFADDRPQPQRLLGVLSLSSPEIQPHTLRARLHPGDQISIHCYAEENFREQDPERGALIRKISIRGPLVNTWPPTSLSKTFAGFPLKVPERIIQTMPPPQTHLQAIGGGLQVSSFQEGMEKEYMQDGIARTFWHSRFKPEVASPPHFVILENPHRQILRGLLYSTWTGGNGNGQVKTYRIQASENGSEWGPSIAEGDLDVQLAHEQTIAFKEPIDSPFLRFEITDALSLDGRSIASIGELDVLVDEAPEERQWQIIEPADTSVSVLQEVILRFAKRALGNDPAQELIEASLAIAQRSMDQGDPFLTALKAGLKTLLCSPSFLMTPVIDPQDGPSTASTLARILWLSVPDDVLIEMTQRGPLNREDMRGQILRMLQDARSQRMVRSFVGQWLGLDGFDQVTPSLKLYPAYDTLLHHFLPKETEMFMAHLMRENLTIDHLIDSDISFLNQRLARHYGIEGVVGAQMRRVRLDPASHRGGLLTMGSILKMTTDGFESSPIRRGAWVSKQLMGNPLPPPPPSVPTLEPHHGLEASLKEQINQHTQQAACRACHKIIDPYGFGLESFDASGQWRERYRVIQPHSGTFQYRPEGYYQWADPVDASGTLQGQSFRDIQSMKALLRQDLKKVAYHFAKVWFHYASGAEPTLHERIALHAMIPEDPSRLGMADLMTKVLIHVMRDDTR
;
A
#
# COMPACT_ATOMS: atom_id res chain seq x y z
N MET A 1 -11.83 25.18 -12.08
CA MET A 1 -12.84 25.63 -13.04
C MET A 1 -13.53 24.41 -13.59
N SER A 2 -14.74 24.24 -13.15
CA SER A 2 -15.94 23.67 -13.75
C SER A 2 -15.75 22.74 -14.96
N THR A 3 -16.13 21.45 -14.74
CA THR A 3 -17.06 20.73 -15.62
C THR A 3 -17.56 19.52 -14.85
N GLN A 4 -18.74 19.65 -14.42
CA GLN A 4 -19.99 18.95 -14.78
C GLN A 4 -20.03 17.49 -14.35
N SER A 5 -20.62 17.35 -13.17
CA SER A 5 -21.36 16.19 -12.73
C SER A 5 -22.70 16.13 -13.49
N ALA A 6 -22.95 15.08 -14.20
CA ALA A 6 -24.30 14.70 -14.57
C ALA A 6 -24.46 13.18 -14.45
N PHE A 7 -25.64 12.78 -13.95
CA PHE A 7 -26.18 11.45 -13.79
C PHE A 7 -25.76 10.65 -12.54
N PHE A 8 -26.59 10.81 -11.52
CA PHE A 8 -27.25 9.69 -10.83
C PHE A 8 -28.40 10.25 -9.98
N SER A 9 -29.59 10.28 -10.53
CA SER A 9 -30.81 10.39 -9.75
C SER A 9 -31.27 8.99 -9.35
N SER A 10 -30.84 8.49 -8.18
CA SER A 10 -31.58 7.47 -7.48
C SER A 10 -32.28 8.16 -6.31
N THR A 11 -33.55 8.27 -6.40
CA THR A 11 -34.47 8.83 -5.40
C THR A 11 -34.53 7.93 -4.17
N TYR A 12 -33.54 8.02 -3.30
CA TYR A 12 -33.71 7.66 -1.89
C TYR A 12 -33.76 8.95 -1.09
N PRO A 13 -34.69 9.10 -0.13
CA PRO A 13 -34.71 10.28 0.72
C PRO A 13 -33.45 10.28 1.61
N ARG A 14 -32.36 10.87 1.11
CA ARG A 14 -31.09 11.05 1.82
C ARG A 14 -31.25 11.73 3.20
N GLY A 15 -32.38 12.35 3.46
CA GLY A 15 -32.62 13.11 4.68
C GLY A 15 -33.01 12.29 5.92
N LEU A 16 -33.53 11.06 5.77
CA LEU A 16 -34.07 10.32 6.92
C LEU A 16 -32.99 9.45 7.59
N ILE A 17 -32.13 8.81 6.81
CA ILE A 17 -31.03 7.97 7.34
C ILE A 17 -29.96 8.84 7.98
N THR A 18 -29.62 9.98 7.37
CA THR A 18 -28.67 10.93 7.95
C THR A 18 -29.21 11.60 9.22
N ARG A 19 -30.53 11.84 9.31
CA ARG A 19 -31.15 12.45 10.52
C ARG A 19 -31.29 11.45 11.66
N LEU A 20 -31.59 10.17 11.39
CA LEU A 20 -31.69 9.14 12.42
C LEU A 20 -30.31 8.74 12.97
N CYS A 21 -29.31 8.59 12.11
CA CYS A 21 -27.94 8.38 12.57
C CYS A 21 -27.37 9.60 13.30
N GLY A 22 -27.70 10.84 12.87
CA GLY A 22 -27.30 12.06 13.53
C GLY A 22 -27.92 12.28 14.90
N LEU A 23 -29.20 11.89 15.08
CA LEU A 23 -29.92 11.97 16.35
C LEU A 23 -29.42 10.91 17.35
N ALA A 24 -29.19 9.69 16.91
CA ALA A 24 -28.60 8.63 17.76
C ALA A 24 -27.17 9.01 18.23
N TRP A 25 -26.41 9.67 17.37
CA TRP A 25 -25.08 10.20 17.68
C TRP A 25 -25.11 11.34 18.71
N MET A 26 -26.07 12.29 18.58
CA MET A 26 -26.19 13.39 19.53
C MET A 26 -26.64 12.91 20.91
N VAL A 27 -27.56 11.97 20.98
CA VAL A 27 -28.08 11.43 22.25
C VAL A 27 -26.99 10.65 22.99
N TRP A 28 -26.14 9.93 22.25
CA TRP A 28 -25.01 9.19 22.84
C TRP A 28 -23.92 10.14 23.40
N MET A 29 -23.59 11.22 22.72
CA MET A 29 -22.62 12.23 23.19
C MET A 29 -23.09 12.97 24.45
N LEU A 30 -24.40 13.18 24.60
CA LEU A 30 -24.99 13.85 25.76
C LEU A 30 -25.07 12.95 27.00
N TRP A 31 -25.16 11.63 26.83
CA TRP A 31 -25.26 10.67 27.95
C TRP A 31 -23.91 10.41 28.62
N GLU A 32 -22.78 10.41 27.91
CA GLU A 32 -21.44 10.20 28.45
C GLU A 32 -20.90 11.37 29.30
N GLY A 33 -21.38 12.60 29.05
CA GLY A 33 -20.90 13.79 29.75
C GLY A 33 -21.31 13.88 31.24
N ALA A 34 -22.31 13.07 31.67
CA ALA A 34 -22.93 13.21 32.98
C ALA A 34 -22.38 12.29 34.09
N HIS A 35 -21.54 11.30 33.77
CA HIS A 35 -21.23 10.21 34.74
C HIS A 35 -19.88 10.30 35.49
N LYS A 36 -19.08 11.39 35.31
CA LYS A 36 -17.71 11.45 35.87
C LYS A 36 -17.44 12.58 36.88
N MET A 37 -18.40 12.98 37.71
CA MET A 37 -18.16 14.04 38.71
C MET A 37 -18.16 13.57 40.17
N LEU A 38 -17.73 12.39 40.54
CA LEU A 38 -17.58 12.04 41.99
C LEU A 38 -16.53 10.96 42.18
N GLN A 39 -15.29 11.30 42.50
CA GLN A 39 -14.41 10.61 43.45
C GLN A 39 -13.17 11.47 43.71
N GLY A 40 -12.99 11.91 44.94
CA GLY A 40 -11.90 12.79 45.38
C GLY A 40 -11.02 12.19 46.46
N ALA A 41 -9.86 12.67 46.49
CA ALA A 41 -8.84 12.93 47.52
C ALA A 41 -8.57 11.99 48.66
N GLU A 42 -7.37 11.37 48.64
CA GLU A 42 -6.50 11.14 49.81
C GLU A 42 -5.04 10.85 49.36
N GLY A 43 -4.05 11.46 50.04
CA GLY A 43 -2.62 11.03 49.91
C GLY A 43 -1.64 12.12 49.41
N ASN A 44 -1.39 13.18 50.20
CA ASN A 44 -0.63 14.34 49.70
C ASN A 44 0.71 14.60 50.43
N GLN A 45 1.38 13.57 50.98
CA GLN A 45 2.75 13.72 51.48
C GLN A 45 3.77 13.32 50.43
N VAL A 46 4.70 14.24 50.08
CA VAL A 46 5.83 13.97 49.22
C VAL A 46 6.75 12.95 49.87
N PRO A 47 7.06 11.79 49.28
CA PRO A 47 7.98 10.82 49.85
C PRO A 47 9.34 11.44 50.20
N GLU A 48 9.90 11.10 51.37
CA GLU A 48 11.20 11.60 51.84
C GLU A 48 12.34 11.22 50.88
N ALA A 49 12.16 10.15 50.13
CA ALA A 49 13.07 9.69 49.13
C ALA A 49 13.37 10.76 48.04
N PHE A 50 12.40 11.64 47.66
CA PHE A 50 12.68 12.76 46.75
C PHE A 50 13.68 13.73 47.34
N GLN A 51 13.59 14.04 48.65
CA GLN A 51 14.55 14.91 49.34
C GLN A 51 15.95 14.31 49.28
N THR A 52 16.05 12.99 49.54
CA THR A 52 17.34 12.29 49.67
C THR A 52 18.04 12.11 48.33
N PHE A 53 17.31 11.83 47.23
CA PHE A 53 17.90 11.41 45.97
C PHE A 53 17.80 12.41 44.83
N CYS A 54 16.95 13.44 44.97
CA CYS A 54 16.65 14.34 43.84
C CYS A 54 16.94 15.82 44.09
N MET A 55 16.70 16.31 45.34
CA MET A 55 16.66 17.75 45.59
C MET A 55 18.03 18.41 45.52
N ASP A 56 19.15 17.72 45.74
CA ASP A 56 20.49 18.33 45.53
C ASP A 56 20.75 18.85 44.10
N CYS A 57 19.98 18.37 43.17
CA CYS A 57 20.14 18.73 41.75
C CYS A 57 18.89 19.41 41.15
N HIS A 58 17.72 19.20 41.73
CA HIS A 58 16.43 19.59 41.14
C HIS A 58 15.57 20.42 42.11
N ASP A 59 16.20 21.12 43.07
CA ASP A 59 15.57 22.12 43.87
C ASP A 59 15.33 23.43 43.08
N SER A 60 14.62 24.39 43.64
CA SER A 60 14.29 25.65 42.98
C SER A 60 15.51 26.54 42.69
N ASP A 61 16.61 26.35 43.41
CA ASP A 61 17.87 27.11 43.24
C ASP A 61 18.77 26.51 42.14
N THR A 62 18.81 25.24 42.01
CA THR A 62 19.74 24.49 41.11
C THR A 62 19.07 24.13 39.79
N ALA A 63 17.81 23.64 39.82
CA ALA A 63 16.97 23.27 38.69
C ALA A 63 17.73 22.62 37.51
N LYS A 64 18.61 21.66 37.80
CA LYS A 64 19.48 21.04 36.81
C LYS A 64 18.68 20.39 35.69
N GLY A 65 19.05 20.66 34.46
CA GLY A 65 18.29 20.22 33.30
C GLY A 65 16.97 20.94 33.10
N ASN A 66 16.81 22.13 33.65
CA ASN A 66 15.60 22.94 33.66
C ASN A 66 14.39 22.27 34.35
N LEU A 67 14.66 21.34 35.28
CA LEU A 67 13.63 20.68 36.08
C LEU A 67 13.72 21.17 37.51
N ASP A 68 12.76 22.02 37.91
CA ASP A 68 12.49 22.38 39.28
C ASP A 68 11.48 21.38 39.88
N LEU A 69 12.00 20.27 40.45
CA LEU A 69 11.17 19.21 40.99
C LEU A 69 10.51 19.62 42.30
N GLU A 70 11.12 20.54 43.04
CA GLU A 70 10.58 21.04 44.29
C GLU A 70 9.25 21.82 44.05
N GLN A 71 9.24 22.75 43.09
CA GLN A 71 8.04 23.46 42.67
C GLN A 71 7.00 22.54 42.06
N ALA A 72 7.48 21.65 41.21
CA ALA A 72 6.63 20.70 40.54
C ALA A 72 5.89 19.76 41.48
N LEU A 73 6.55 19.28 42.55
CA LEU A 73 5.92 18.44 43.58
C LEU A 73 4.97 19.24 44.49
N LYS A 74 5.12 20.56 44.62
CA LYS A 74 4.23 21.41 45.45
C LYS A 74 2.95 21.83 44.71
N HIS A 75 3.01 22.03 43.39
CA HIS A 75 1.93 22.63 42.60
C HIS A 75 1.49 21.70 41.45
N PRO A 76 0.46 20.84 41.61
CA PRO A 76 -0.14 20.13 40.51
C PRO A 76 -0.93 21.07 39.58
N PRO A 77 -1.08 20.77 38.24
CA PRO A 77 -0.73 19.52 37.60
C PRO A 77 0.74 19.48 37.17
N LEU A 78 1.39 18.35 37.44
CA LEU A 78 2.78 18.10 37.10
C LEU A 78 2.85 17.32 35.79
N ASP A 79 3.58 17.81 34.78
CA ASP A 79 4.08 16.94 33.72
C ASP A 79 5.32 16.17 34.24
N ALA A 80 5.03 15.12 34.99
CA ALA A 80 6.06 14.27 35.58
C ALA A 80 6.62 13.22 34.62
N SER A 81 6.15 13.19 33.39
CA SER A 81 6.40 12.09 32.46
C SER A 81 7.91 11.85 32.23
N LEU A 82 8.68 12.92 32.08
CA LEU A 82 10.13 12.80 31.86
C LEU A 82 10.85 12.33 33.13
N ALA A 83 10.57 12.93 34.30
CA ALA A 83 11.14 12.53 35.57
C ALA A 83 10.78 11.07 35.91
N PHE A 84 9.55 10.68 35.64
CA PHE A 84 9.06 9.31 35.81
C PHE A 84 9.83 8.33 34.91
N GLU A 85 9.99 8.64 33.62
CA GLU A 85 10.73 7.77 32.67
C GLU A 85 12.19 7.60 33.09
N GLN A 86 12.85 8.65 33.51
CA GLN A 86 14.23 8.58 34.00
C GLN A 86 14.35 7.75 35.30
N LEU A 87 13.37 7.88 36.16
CA LEU A 87 13.36 7.13 37.42
C LEU A 87 13.07 5.64 37.22
N ILE A 88 12.06 5.29 36.37
CA ILE A 88 11.66 3.90 36.13
C ILE A 88 12.70 3.12 35.33
N THR A 89 13.40 3.79 34.40
CA THR A 89 14.44 3.19 33.58
C THR A 89 15.82 3.20 34.25
N GLY A 90 15.96 3.80 35.45
CA GLY A 90 17.22 3.91 36.16
C GLY A 90 18.19 4.94 35.58
N GLY A 91 17.74 5.86 34.77
CA GLY A 91 18.52 6.96 34.23
C GLY A 91 18.81 8.06 35.24
N MET A 92 17.97 8.15 36.28
CA MET A 92 18.11 9.06 37.44
C MET A 92 17.85 8.32 38.73
N PRO A 93 18.58 8.63 39.82
CA PRO A 93 19.79 9.47 39.87
C PRO A 93 20.90 8.91 38.97
N PRO A 94 21.90 9.72 38.53
CA PRO A 94 23.08 9.23 37.80
C PRO A 94 23.79 8.08 38.56
N ALA A 95 24.38 7.14 37.84
CA ALA A 95 24.92 5.91 38.39
C ALA A 95 26.00 6.13 39.48
N GLU A 96 26.69 7.25 39.43
CA GLU A 96 27.70 7.65 40.44
C GLU A 96 27.12 8.27 41.72
N LYS A 97 25.82 8.47 41.80
CA LYS A 97 25.10 9.01 42.95
C LYS A 97 24.40 7.90 43.71
N PRO A 98 24.06 8.13 44.97
CA PRO A 98 23.25 7.19 45.75
C PRO A 98 21.95 6.87 45.01
N GLN A 99 21.59 5.58 44.97
CA GLN A 99 20.42 5.07 44.28
C GLN A 99 19.30 4.71 45.28
N PRO A 100 18.03 5.06 44.97
CA PRO A 100 16.90 4.62 45.78
C PRO A 100 16.76 3.09 45.71
N GLY A 101 16.46 2.48 46.85
CA GLY A 101 16.13 1.06 46.91
C GLY A 101 14.83 0.75 46.12
N PRO A 102 14.55 -0.54 45.86
CA PRO A 102 13.35 -0.93 45.11
C PRO A 102 12.03 -0.39 45.67
N MET A 103 11.90 -0.40 47.01
CA MET A 103 10.69 0.11 47.71
C MET A 103 10.58 1.62 47.61
N GLU A 104 11.68 2.36 47.84
CA GLU A 104 11.72 3.80 47.73
C GLU A 104 11.43 4.25 46.30
N ARG A 105 12.04 3.60 45.30
CA ARG A 105 11.78 3.85 43.87
C ARG A 105 10.31 3.62 43.54
N HIS A 106 9.71 2.55 44.00
CA HIS A 106 8.28 2.25 43.81
C HIS A 106 7.38 3.33 44.42
N GLN A 107 7.68 3.77 45.67
CA GLN A 107 6.94 4.85 46.33
C GLN A 107 7.02 6.18 45.54
N MET A 108 8.22 6.52 45.06
CA MET A 108 8.44 7.73 44.24
C MET A 108 7.64 7.67 42.94
N LEU A 109 7.70 6.54 42.22
CA LEU A 109 6.96 6.34 40.98
C LEU A 109 5.45 6.41 41.18
N THR A 110 4.94 5.77 42.22
CA THR A 110 3.51 5.79 42.59
C THR A 110 3.05 7.20 42.95
N HIS A 111 3.88 7.96 43.69
CA HIS A 111 3.58 9.32 44.01
C HIS A 111 3.48 10.23 42.78
N LEU A 112 4.41 10.10 41.81
CA LEU A 112 4.34 10.83 40.55
C LEU A 112 3.10 10.40 39.74
N ALA A 113 2.78 9.12 39.74
CA ALA A 113 1.63 8.59 39.01
C ALA A 113 0.30 9.11 39.57
N ASN A 114 0.15 9.19 40.90
CA ASN A 114 -1.06 9.72 41.57
C ASN A 114 -1.29 11.22 41.32
N ARG A 115 -0.25 11.98 40.93
CA ARG A 115 -0.32 13.42 40.68
C ARG A 115 -0.46 13.81 39.21
N GLN A 116 -0.33 12.84 38.30
CA GLN A 116 -0.55 13.10 36.88
C GLN A 116 -2.02 13.42 36.64
N THR A 117 -2.29 14.52 35.96
CA THR A 117 -3.64 14.81 35.48
C THR A 117 -4.04 13.73 34.50
N GLN A 118 -5.08 12.96 34.83
CA GLN A 118 -5.63 11.98 33.90
C GLN A 118 -6.25 12.74 32.72
N MET A 119 -5.80 12.42 31.51
CA MET A 119 -6.47 12.89 30.31
C MET A 119 -7.85 12.22 30.23
N ASN A 120 -8.91 13.03 30.12
CA ASN A 120 -10.24 12.52 29.80
C ASN A 120 -10.24 11.99 28.38
N LEU A 121 -9.95 10.70 28.22
CA LEU A 121 -10.04 10.02 26.94
C LEU A 121 -11.48 9.53 26.70
N PRO A 122 -11.96 9.53 25.46
CA PRO A 122 -13.23 8.91 25.14
C PRO A 122 -13.31 7.45 25.61
N SER A 123 -14.48 7.02 26.07
CA SER A 123 -14.76 5.64 26.49
C SER A 123 -14.88 4.67 25.33
N SER A 124 -14.83 5.18 24.10
CA SER A 124 -14.82 4.38 22.88
C SER A 124 -13.91 5.01 21.85
N ARG A 125 -13.44 4.20 20.89
CA ARG A 125 -12.68 4.68 19.76
C ARG A 125 -13.36 4.30 18.45
N ARG A 126 -13.18 5.09 17.42
CA ARG A 126 -13.62 4.69 16.09
C ARG A 126 -12.74 3.56 15.55
N LEU A 127 -13.28 2.78 14.61
CA LEU A 127 -12.47 1.85 13.85
C LEU A 127 -11.44 2.59 13.00
N SER A 128 -10.23 2.07 12.91
CA SER A 128 -9.29 2.48 11.88
C SER A 128 -9.82 2.07 10.51
N ARG A 129 -9.25 2.66 9.44
CA ARG A 129 -9.62 2.29 8.07
C ARG A 129 -9.42 0.81 7.77
N GLN A 130 -8.32 0.23 8.28
CA GLN A 130 -8.01 -1.18 8.09
C GLN A 130 -8.96 -2.10 8.86
N GLU A 131 -9.28 -1.76 10.12
CA GLU A 131 -10.23 -2.52 10.92
C GLU A 131 -11.62 -2.55 10.26
N PHE A 132 -12.08 -1.41 9.74
CA PHE A 132 -13.37 -1.33 9.04
C PHE A 132 -13.38 -2.23 7.80
N ILE A 133 -12.40 -2.07 6.90
CA ILE A 133 -12.33 -2.81 5.65
C ILE A 133 -12.21 -4.31 5.88
N HIS A 134 -11.31 -4.75 6.77
CA HIS A 134 -11.14 -6.16 7.05
C HIS A 134 -12.35 -6.78 7.76
N SER A 135 -13.01 -6.03 8.66
CA SER A 135 -14.22 -6.51 9.32
C SER A 135 -15.35 -6.75 8.31
N VAL A 136 -15.60 -5.78 7.41
CA VAL A 136 -16.65 -5.93 6.40
C VAL A 136 -16.30 -7.03 5.39
N ASN A 137 -15.04 -7.12 4.96
CA ASN A 137 -14.58 -8.19 4.09
C ASN A 137 -14.76 -9.57 4.71
N ASP A 138 -14.35 -9.75 5.97
CA ASP A 138 -14.49 -11.03 6.65
C ASP A 138 -15.96 -11.37 6.91
N LEU A 139 -16.82 -10.42 7.24
CA LEU A 139 -18.26 -10.63 7.39
C LEU A 139 -18.90 -11.09 6.07
N LEU A 140 -18.58 -10.41 4.99
CA LEU A 140 -19.17 -10.64 3.67
C LEU A 140 -18.44 -11.74 2.86
N GLY A 141 -17.32 -12.29 3.34
CA GLY A 141 -16.51 -13.24 2.55
C GLY A 141 -15.89 -12.60 1.32
N LEU A 142 -15.51 -11.33 1.41
CA LEU A 142 -14.81 -10.59 0.37
C LEU A 142 -13.31 -10.52 0.66
N ASP A 143 -12.56 -10.18 -0.39
CA ASP A 143 -11.17 -9.79 -0.29
C ASP A 143 -10.98 -8.56 -1.20
N TRP A 144 -11.43 -7.41 -0.73
CA TRP A 144 -11.35 -6.15 -1.48
C TRP A 144 -10.89 -5.00 -0.60
N ASP A 145 -9.65 -4.55 -0.82
CA ASP A 145 -9.07 -3.44 -0.08
C ASP A 145 -9.54 -2.10 -0.67
N LEU A 146 -10.30 -1.37 0.09
CA LEU A 146 -10.74 0.01 -0.17
C LEU A 146 -10.27 0.96 0.93
N SER A 147 -9.23 0.59 1.67
CA SER A 147 -8.76 1.38 2.81
C SER A 147 -8.30 2.79 2.42
N GLU A 148 -7.74 2.97 1.22
CA GLU A 148 -7.32 4.28 0.72
C GLU A 148 -8.49 5.22 0.43
N ALA A 149 -9.69 4.68 0.22
CA ALA A 149 -10.90 5.50 0.08
C ALA A 149 -11.40 6.07 1.41
N LEU A 150 -10.83 5.64 2.54
CA LEU A 150 -11.16 6.12 3.87
C LEU A 150 -10.06 7.05 4.41
N PRO A 151 -10.40 8.25 4.90
CA PRO A 151 -9.43 9.15 5.53
C PRO A 151 -8.75 8.48 6.74
N THR A 152 -7.45 8.62 6.87
CA THR A 152 -6.70 8.07 8.02
C THR A 152 -7.10 8.78 9.32
N GLY A 153 -7.17 10.10 9.27
CA GLY A 153 -7.39 10.93 10.45
C GLY A 153 -6.27 10.85 11.50
N LYS A 154 -5.16 10.12 11.18
CA LYS A 154 -4.08 9.84 12.12
C LYS A 154 -3.38 11.14 12.61
N GLY A 155 -3.22 12.14 11.73
CA GLY A 155 -2.52 13.39 12.08
C GLY A 155 -1.13 13.11 12.63
N THR A 156 -0.85 13.64 13.84
CA THR A 156 0.44 13.47 14.54
C THR A 156 0.46 12.26 15.49
N PHE A 157 -0.65 11.52 15.63
CA PHE A 157 -0.71 10.35 16.51
C PHE A 157 0.14 9.19 15.98
N LEU A 158 0.67 8.39 16.90
CA LEU A 158 1.48 7.23 16.53
C LEU A 158 0.65 6.19 15.78
N PHE A 159 -0.56 5.90 16.26
CA PHE A 159 -1.46 4.90 15.70
C PHE A 159 -2.77 5.51 15.20
N ASP A 160 -3.33 4.95 14.14
CA ASP A 160 -4.63 5.31 13.59
C ASP A 160 -5.80 4.75 14.42
N SER A 161 -5.51 3.91 15.42
CA SER A 161 -6.42 3.41 16.45
C SER A 161 -6.48 4.28 17.70
N ASP A 162 -5.81 5.45 17.73
CA ASP A 162 -5.79 6.33 18.93
C ASP A 162 -7.20 6.85 19.23
N ARG A 163 -7.60 6.82 20.52
CA ARG A 163 -8.93 7.22 21.01
C ARG A 163 -9.26 8.69 20.76
N ARG A 164 -8.25 9.53 20.62
CA ARG A 164 -8.41 10.96 20.33
C ARG A 164 -8.83 11.23 18.89
N ILE A 165 -8.75 10.21 18.02
CA ILE A 165 -9.19 10.32 16.63
C ILE A 165 -10.70 10.08 16.58
N LEU A 166 -11.46 11.16 16.46
CA LEU A 166 -12.92 11.11 16.42
C LEU A 166 -13.44 10.88 14.99
N PRO A 167 -14.65 10.32 14.85
CA PRO A 167 -15.34 10.31 13.56
C PRO A 167 -15.59 11.74 13.08
N THR A 168 -15.26 12.01 11.84
CA THR A 168 -15.52 13.29 11.17
C THR A 168 -16.57 13.13 10.09
N GLU A 169 -17.21 14.22 9.66
CA GLU A 169 -18.17 14.16 8.56
C GLU A 169 -17.57 13.54 7.28
N PRO A 170 -16.35 13.93 6.81
CA PRO A 170 -15.74 13.30 5.65
C PRO A 170 -15.49 11.80 5.84
N TRP A 171 -15.12 11.37 7.05
CA TRP A 171 -14.91 9.96 7.35
C TRP A 171 -16.24 9.18 7.29
N MET A 172 -17.33 9.71 7.87
CA MET A 172 -18.65 9.07 7.80
C MET A 172 -19.16 8.97 6.36
N ALA A 173 -19.03 10.04 5.58
CA ALA A 173 -19.41 10.03 4.17
C ALA A 173 -18.64 8.97 3.37
N ALA A 174 -17.33 8.85 3.63
CA ALA A 174 -16.50 7.82 3.01
C ALA A 174 -16.91 6.40 3.45
N VAL A 175 -17.24 6.19 4.74
CA VAL A 175 -17.76 4.90 5.24
C VAL A 175 -19.05 4.50 4.53
N PHE A 176 -20.02 5.42 4.37
CA PHE A 176 -21.25 5.14 3.65
C PHE A 176 -21.00 4.73 2.20
N HIS A 177 -20.10 5.45 1.51
CA HIS A 177 -19.75 5.16 0.12
C HIS A 177 -19.02 3.82 -0.03
N VAL A 178 -18.03 3.56 0.83
CA VAL A 178 -17.25 2.32 0.82
C VAL A 178 -18.15 1.12 1.16
N THR A 179 -19.08 1.27 2.12
CA THR A 179 -20.06 0.22 2.45
C THR A 179 -20.92 -0.13 1.24
N ASP A 180 -21.43 0.86 0.51
CA ASP A 180 -22.22 0.61 -0.72
C ASP A 180 -21.40 -0.18 -1.76
N ARG A 181 -20.15 0.19 -1.96
CA ARG A 181 -19.26 -0.51 -2.89
C ARG A 181 -19.04 -1.97 -2.47
N LEU A 182 -18.76 -2.23 -1.19
CA LEU A 182 -18.54 -3.58 -0.66
C LEU A 182 -19.82 -4.43 -0.74
N LEU A 183 -20.99 -3.89 -0.37
CA LEU A 183 -22.26 -4.58 -0.47
C LEU A 183 -22.67 -4.87 -1.92
N ASN A 184 -22.43 -3.93 -2.84
CA ASN A 184 -22.67 -4.15 -4.26
C ASN A 184 -21.72 -5.20 -4.86
N ARG A 185 -20.53 -5.33 -4.32
CA ARG A 185 -19.60 -6.41 -4.70
C ARG A 185 -20.04 -7.75 -4.16
N ALA A 186 -20.51 -7.80 -2.92
CA ALA A 186 -21.02 -9.03 -2.30
C ALA A 186 -22.31 -9.54 -2.95
N PHE A 187 -23.21 -8.61 -3.31
CA PHE A 187 -24.56 -8.86 -3.81
C PHE A 187 -24.84 -7.97 -5.05
N PRO A 188 -24.21 -8.26 -6.19
CA PRO A 188 -24.37 -7.43 -7.38
C PRO A 188 -25.77 -7.55 -7.96
N SER A 189 -26.44 -6.42 -8.22
CA SER A 189 -27.83 -6.37 -8.69
C SER A 189 -28.02 -7.02 -10.07
N LYS A 190 -27.01 -6.98 -10.92
CA LYS A 190 -27.00 -7.62 -12.25
C LYS A 190 -26.52 -9.07 -12.23
N GLY A 191 -26.18 -9.62 -11.05
CA GLY A 191 -25.54 -10.91 -10.91
C GLY A 191 -24.00 -10.84 -11.01
N PHE A 192 -23.36 -11.98 -11.05
CA PHE A 192 -21.91 -12.10 -11.19
C PHE A 192 -21.53 -12.22 -12.67
N PRO A 193 -20.52 -11.51 -13.15
CA PRO A 193 -20.08 -11.63 -14.53
C PRO A 193 -19.52 -13.03 -14.78
N ALA A 194 -19.73 -13.55 -15.98
CA ALA A 194 -19.01 -14.72 -16.43
C ALA A 194 -17.49 -14.47 -16.32
N GLU A 195 -16.74 -15.51 -15.96
CA GLU A 195 -15.30 -15.45 -15.94
C GLU A 195 -14.79 -15.39 -17.38
N GLN A 196 -13.95 -14.42 -17.68
CA GLN A 196 -13.41 -14.24 -19.02
C GLN A 196 -11.95 -14.66 -19.07
N ARG A 197 -11.50 -15.23 -20.19
CA ARG A 197 -10.13 -15.62 -20.46
C ARG A 197 -9.63 -14.96 -21.74
N TRP A 198 -8.58 -14.18 -21.60
CA TRP A 198 -7.84 -13.57 -22.70
C TRP A 198 -6.54 -14.31 -22.93
N VAL A 199 -6.15 -14.45 -24.17
CA VAL A 199 -4.92 -15.10 -24.56
C VAL A 199 -4.27 -14.27 -25.64
N THR A 200 -3.10 -13.72 -25.39
CA THR A 200 -2.35 -13.05 -26.45
C THR A 200 -1.43 -14.02 -27.19
N GLN A 201 -1.40 -13.88 -28.49
CA GLN A 201 -0.42 -14.48 -29.35
C GLN A 201 0.56 -13.45 -29.92
N ARG A 202 0.31 -12.16 -29.66
CA ARG A 202 1.13 -11.04 -30.15
C ARG A 202 1.63 -10.28 -28.93
N LEU A 203 2.90 -10.41 -28.64
CA LEU A 203 3.59 -9.58 -27.66
C LEU A 203 4.21 -8.41 -28.42
N ARG A 204 3.93 -7.17 -28.00
CA ARG A 204 4.39 -5.97 -28.68
C ARG A 204 5.31 -5.12 -27.83
N HIS A 205 6.16 -4.40 -28.52
CA HIS A 205 7.13 -3.48 -27.97
C HIS A 205 6.54 -2.12 -27.63
N SER A 206 7.10 -1.51 -26.60
CA SER A 206 6.78 -0.13 -26.26
C SER A 206 7.44 0.92 -27.16
N HIS A 207 8.32 0.55 -28.10
CA HIS A 207 9.08 1.51 -28.92
C HIS A 207 9.66 0.87 -30.18
N ASP A 208 9.32 1.38 -31.36
CA ASP A 208 9.72 0.85 -32.69
C ASP A 208 11.23 0.89 -32.98
N SER A 209 12.00 1.69 -32.22
CA SER A 209 13.45 1.80 -32.42
C SER A 209 14.28 0.78 -31.61
N TYR A 210 13.64 -0.20 -30.95
CA TYR A 210 14.31 -1.08 -30.00
C TYR A 210 14.28 -2.59 -30.30
N ASP A 211 14.10 -2.96 -31.57
CA ASP A 211 14.32 -4.34 -32.06
C ASP A 211 15.68 -4.95 -31.65
N ILE A 212 16.55 -4.08 -31.16
CA ILE A 212 17.87 -4.47 -30.68
C ILE A 212 17.86 -5.15 -29.32
N TYR A 213 16.79 -5.05 -28.51
CA TYR A 213 16.74 -5.58 -27.14
C TYR A 213 15.80 -6.75 -26.98
N THR A 214 14.83 -6.83 -27.88
CA THR A 214 13.87 -7.91 -27.93
C THR A 214 13.77 -8.35 -29.36
N ARG A 215 13.73 -9.64 -29.55
CA ARG A 215 13.75 -10.23 -30.87
C ARG A 215 12.62 -11.27 -30.98
N PRO A 216 11.77 -11.15 -32.02
CA PRO A 216 10.84 -12.21 -32.36
C PRO A 216 11.62 -13.50 -32.72
N THR A 217 11.15 -14.62 -32.24
CA THR A 217 11.64 -15.97 -32.58
C THR A 217 10.45 -16.83 -32.97
N GLU A 218 10.69 -18.02 -33.51
CA GLU A 218 9.62 -18.97 -33.82
C GLU A 218 8.83 -19.42 -32.57
N GLU A 219 9.47 -19.39 -31.39
CA GLU A 219 8.86 -19.85 -30.13
C GLU A 219 8.22 -18.72 -29.32
N GLY A 220 8.50 -17.47 -29.64
CA GLY A 220 8.03 -16.30 -28.88
C GLY A 220 8.95 -15.11 -29.01
N ILE A 221 8.99 -14.26 -27.99
CA ILE A 221 9.86 -13.09 -27.98
C ILE A 221 11.00 -13.29 -27.00
N LEU A 222 12.23 -13.13 -27.47
CA LEU A 222 13.44 -13.19 -26.67
C LEU A 222 13.83 -11.80 -26.18
N PHE A 223 13.92 -11.65 -24.88
CA PHE A 223 14.55 -10.52 -24.21
C PHE A 223 16.02 -10.79 -23.96
N SER A 224 16.90 -10.21 -24.73
CA SER A 224 18.35 -10.33 -24.54
C SER A 224 18.90 -9.21 -23.65
N TRP A 225 18.13 -8.18 -23.38
CA TRP A 225 18.50 -7.17 -22.41
C TRP A 225 17.65 -7.27 -21.15
N THR A 226 18.36 -7.36 -20.06
CA THR A 226 17.79 -7.42 -18.74
C THR A 226 18.41 -6.27 -17.97
N ARG A 227 17.60 -5.37 -17.45
CA ARG A 227 18.14 -4.21 -16.79
C ARG A 227 17.65 -4.01 -15.37
N ALA A 228 18.63 -3.78 -14.51
CA ALA A 228 18.47 -3.02 -13.30
C ALA A 228 18.54 -1.52 -13.64
N ASN A 229 17.55 -0.74 -13.22
CA ASN A 229 17.65 0.72 -13.08
C ASN A 229 17.58 1.60 -14.32
N ASN A 230 16.40 1.77 -14.86
CA ASN A 230 16.07 3.06 -15.48
C ASN A 230 14.57 3.25 -15.62
N GLY A 231 14.12 4.48 -15.45
CA GLY A 231 12.78 4.90 -15.80
C GLY A 231 12.38 4.69 -17.27
N ASN A 232 13.27 4.14 -18.09
CA ASN A 232 13.08 3.71 -19.49
C ASN A 232 13.29 2.20 -19.62
N SER A 233 12.79 1.40 -18.68
CA SER A 233 12.79 -0.05 -18.84
C SER A 233 11.90 -0.45 -19.99
N TYR A 234 12.45 -1.27 -20.89
CA TYR A 234 11.74 -1.80 -22.03
C TYR A 234 10.72 -2.80 -21.53
N SER A 235 9.46 -2.51 -21.78
CA SER A 235 8.35 -3.30 -21.29
C SER A 235 7.51 -3.77 -22.45
N PHE A 236 6.97 -4.96 -22.31
CA PHE A 236 5.89 -5.41 -23.16
C PHE A 236 4.59 -4.97 -22.59
N PHE A 237 3.74 -4.44 -23.44
CA PHE A 237 2.35 -4.18 -23.15
C PHE A 237 1.49 -5.28 -23.73
N TYR A 238 0.49 -5.63 -22.98
CA TYR A 238 -0.61 -6.43 -23.42
C TYR A 238 -1.73 -5.49 -23.81
N ASP A 239 -1.66 -4.95 -25.02
CA ASP A 239 -2.60 -3.94 -25.54
C ASP A 239 -4.00 -4.54 -25.75
N ASP A 240 -4.08 -5.85 -25.94
CA ASP A 240 -5.32 -6.57 -26.21
C ASP A 240 -6.17 -6.84 -24.95
N PHE A 241 -5.79 -6.29 -23.79
CA PHE A 241 -6.48 -6.56 -22.55
C PHE A 241 -6.77 -5.28 -21.77
N GLU A 242 -8.03 -5.05 -21.52
CA GLU A 242 -8.50 -4.10 -20.52
C GLU A 242 -9.41 -4.81 -19.52
N PRO A 243 -9.14 -4.72 -18.21
CA PRO A 243 -10.01 -5.32 -17.21
C PRO A 243 -11.40 -4.70 -17.26
N PRO A 244 -12.47 -5.47 -17.55
CA PRO A 244 -13.82 -4.92 -17.66
C PRO A 244 -14.40 -4.50 -16.30
N LEU A 245 -13.86 -5.07 -15.23
CA LEU A 245 -14.29 -4.83 -13.85
C LEU A 245 -13.10 -4.91 -12.90
N SER A 246 -13.15 -4.15 -11.81
CA SER A 246 -12.20 -4.33 -10.70
C SER A 246 -12.37 -5.71 -10.08
N GLY A 247 -11.27 -6.44 -9.90
CA GLY A 247 -11.31 -7.78 -9.32
C GLY A 247 -9.95 -8.46 -9.26
N TRP A 248 -9.98 -9.70 -8.79
CA TRP A 248 -8.82 -10.59 -8.89
C TRP A 248 -8.72 -11.18 -10.28
N TYR A 249 -7.51 -11.19 -10.81
CA TYR A 249 -7.16 -11.81 -12.08
C TYR A 249 -5.98 -12.75 -11.90
N GLU A 250 -5.94 -13.79 -12.69
CA GLU A 250 -4.81 -14.70 -12.81
C GLU A 250 -4.08 -14.38 -14.10
N ILE A 251 -2.82 -14.02 -13.98
CA ILE A 251 -1.93 -13.71 -15.09
C ILE A 251 -0.95 -14.86 -15.20
N GLN A 252 -0.94 -15.57 -16.33
CA GLN A 252 -0.04 -16.68 -16.60
C GLN A 252 0.91 -16.28 -17.74
N VAL A 253 2.21 -16.40 -17.47
CA VAL A 253 3.28 -16.14 -18.43
C VAL A 253 3.96 -17.47 -18.74
N GLU A 254 3.89 -17.92 -19.97
CA GLU A 254 4.63 -19.08 -20.46
C GLU A 254 6.01 -18.62 -20.95
N ALA A 255 7.06 -19.00 -20.22
CA ALA A 255 8.40 -18.49 -20.46
C ALA A 255 9.49 -19.49 -20.07
N LYS A 256 10.73 -19.26 -20.57
CA LYS A 256 11.93 -20.03 -20.23
C LYS A 256 13.18 -19.14 -20.17
N LYS A 257 14.23 -19.61 -19.52
CA LYS A 257 15.59 -19.08 -19.74
C LYS A 257 16.12 -19.64 -21.06
N GLN A 258 16.65 -18.78 -21.91
CA GLN A 258 17.30 -19.20 -23.16
C GLN A 258 18.81 -18.93 -23.08
N GLY A 259 19.59 -19.94 -23.49
CA GLY A 259 21.05 -19.90 -23.40
C GLY A 259 21.60 -20.32 -22.02
N ALA A 260 22.91 -20.37 -21.89
CA ALA A 260 23.59 -20.77 -20.64
C ALA A 260 23.58 -19.63 -19.63
N ILE A 261 22.58 -19.60 -18.75
CA ILE A 261 22.37 -18.62 -17.70
C ILE A 261 22.34 -19.33 -16.35
N GLU A 262 23.31 -19.06 -15.49
CA GLU A 262 23.42 -19.73 -14.18
C GLU A 262 22.34 -19.26 -13.20
N ARG A 263 22.08 -17.96 -13.16
CA ARG A 263 21.13 -17.35 -12.23
C ARG A 263 19.71 -17.29 -12.80
N ASP A 264 18.73 -17.15 -11.92
CA ASP A 264 17.34 -16.94 -12.32
C ASP A 264 17.14 -15.56 -12.92
N ILE A 265 16.29 -15.49 -13.95
CA ILE A 265 15.78 -14.24 -14.48
C ILE A 265 14.46 -13.92 -13.77
N SER A 266 14.30 -12.69 -13.30
CA SER A 266 13.02 -12.22 -12.74
C SER A 266 12.16 -11.57 -13.82
N ILE A 267 10.88 -11.94 -13.88
CA ILE A 267 9.87 -11.25 -14.67
C ILE A 267 9.04 -10.41 -13.69
N GLU A 268 9.10 -9.11 -13.84
CA GLU A 268 8.30 -8.15 -13.12
C GLU A 268 7.01 -7.89 -13.89
N VAL A 269 5.85 -8.02 -13.24
CA VAL A 269 4.55 -7.79 -13.84
C VAL A 269 3.95 -6.54 -13.20
N TYR A 270 3.62 -5.56 -14.03
CA TYR A 270 3.06 -4.28 -13.60
C TYR A 270 1.66 -4.07 -14.16
N ALA A 271 0.87 -3.21 -13.48
CA ALA A 271 -0.38 -2.67 -13.98
C ALA A 271 -0.38 -1.14 -13.86
N GLY A 272 -1.03 -0.47 -14.81
CA GLY A 272 -1.19 0.97 -14.84
C GLY A 272 -1.34 1.48 -16.27
N LYS A 273 -1.65 2.76 -16.43
CA LYS A 273 -1.68 3.39 -17.74
C LYS A 273 -0.27 3.79 -18.15
N TYR A 274 0.11 3.47 -19.36
CA TYR A 274 1.37 3.90 -19.93
C TYR A 274 1.11 5.00 -20.98
N TYR A 275 1.63 6.19 -20.73
CA TYR A 275 1.60 7.29 -21.68
C TYR A 275 3.01 7.48 -22.27
N PHE A 276 3.15 7.18 -23.55
CA PHE A 276 4.42 7.30 -24.24
C PHE A 276 4.85 8.75 -24.54
N ALA A 277 3.92 9.69 -24.54
CA ALA A 277 4.18 11.08 -24.91
C ALA A 277 4.78 11.93 -23.79
N ASP A 278 4.80 11.44 -22.57
CA ASP A 278 5.34 12.17 -21.42
C ASP A 278 6.55 11.39 -20.88
N ASP A 279 7.72 12.02 -20.84
CA ASP A 279 8.95 11.44 -20.23
C ASP A 279 8.80 11.15 -18.73
N ARG A 280 7.61 11.36 -18.19
CA ARG A 280 7.25 11.05 -16.82
C ARG A 280 6.55 9.69 -16.76
N PRO A 281 7.20 8.67 -16.18
CA PRO A 281 6.51 7.42 -15.95
C PRO A 281 5.30 7.66 -15.03
N GLN A 282 4.10 7.36 -15.53
CA GLN A 282 2.94 7.25 -14.65
C GLN A 282 3.23 6.15 -13.61
N PRO A 283 2.80 6.29 -12.36
CA PRO A 283 3.09 5.30 -11.33
C PRO A 283 2.49 3.95 -11.73
N GLN A 284 3.36 3.06 -12.19
CA GLN A 284 3.01 1.67 -12.43
C GLN A 284 3.04 0.91 -11.11
N ARG A 285 2.01 0.12 -10.87
CA ARG A 285 1.90 -0.71 -9.69
C ARG A 285 2.50 -2.08 -9.96
N LEU A 286 3.56 -2.45 -9.26
CA LEU A 286 4.12 -3.80 -9.32
C LEU A 286 3.10 -4.80 -8.76
N LEU A 287 2.64 -5.71 -9.60
CA LEU A 287 1.71 -6.78 -9.24
C LEU A 287 2.42 -7.95 -8.58
N GLY A 288 3.62 -8.26 -9.06
CA GLY A 288 4.45 -9.33 -8.51
C GLY A 288 5.65 -9.63 -9.40
N VAL A 289 6.44 -10.59 -8.94
CA VAL A 289 7.68 -11.03 -9.60
C VAL A 289 7.65 -12.54 -9.78
N LEU A 290 7.91 -13.00 -11.00
CA LEU A 290 8.02 -14.41 -11.36
C LEU A 290 9.49 -14.74 -11.59
N SER A 291 9.92 -15.96 -11.22
CA SER A 291 11.31 -16.43 -11.44
C SER A 291 11.36 -17.42 -12.59
N LEU A 292 12.21 -17.16 -13.58
CA LEU A 292 12.58 -18.12 -14.62
C LEU A 292 13.82 -18.88 -14.18
N SER A 293 13.64 -20.13 -13.80
CA SER A 293 14.74 -21.05 -13.41
C SER A 293 15.02 -22.14 -14.44
N SER A 294 14.05 -22.42 -15.34
CA SER A 294 14.10 -23.53 -16.29
C SER A 294 14.52 -23.10 -17.69
N PRO A 295 15.31 -23.91 -18.41
CA PRO A 295 15.54 -23.78 -19.84
C PRO A 295 14.37 -24.27 -20.70
N GLU A 296 13.37 -24.94 -20.11
CA GLU A 296 12.15 -25.38 -20.78
C GLU A 296 11.01 -24.40 -20.50
N ILE A 297 10.13 -24.24 -21.50
CA ILE A 297 8.96 -23.37 -21.34
C ILE A 297 8.05 -23.92 -20.25
N GLN A 298 7.83 -23.10 -19.24
CA GLN A 298 6.93 -23.39 -18.13
C GLN A 298 5.92 -22.27 -17.92
N PRO A 299 4.70 -22.59 -17.44
CA PRO A 299 3.73 -21.59 -17.05
C PRO A 299 4.10 -21.02 -15.67
N HIS A 300 4.23 -19.71 -15.60
CA HIS A 300 4.42 -18.96 -14.35
C HIS A 300 3.15 -18.18 -14.08
N THR A 301 2.57 -18.35 -12.89
CA THR A 301 1.26 -17.78 -12.58
C THR A 301 1.35 -16.78 -11.44
N LEU A 302 0.68 -15.65 -11.62
CA LEU A 302 0.51 -14.58 -10.65
C LEU A 302 -0.97 -14.28 -10.48
N ARG A 303 -1.43 -14.10 -9.25
CA ARG A 303 -2.75 -13.52 -8.95
C ARG A 303 -2.59 -12.09 -8.49
N ALA A 304 -3.33 -11.20 -9.14
CA ALA A 304 -3.28 -9.77 -8.86
C ALA A 304 -4.65 -9.11 -8.99
N ARG A 305 -4.81 -7.99 -8.32
CA ARG A 305 -5.97 -7.12 -8.51
C ARG A 305 -5.74 -6.20 -9.67
N LEU A 306 -6.73 -6.15 -10.56
CA LEU A 306 -6.76 -5.22 -11.68
C LEU A 306 -8.01 -4.36 -11.60
N HIS A 307 -7.95 -3.18 -12.21
CA HIS A 307 -9.02 -2.20 -12.28
C HIS A 307 -9.25 -1.79 -13.74
N PRO A 308 -10.46 -1.35 -14.13
CA PRO A 308 -10.69 -0.79 -15.46
C PRO A 308 -9.66 0.30 -15.77
N GLY A 309 -9.07 0.23 -16.96
CA GLY A 309 -7.97 1.09 -17.38
C GLY A 309 -6.56 0.64 -16.98
N ASP A 310 -6.40 -0.46 -16.22
CA ASP A 310 -5.09 -1.07 -16.01
C ASP A 310 -4.62 -1.76 -17.30
N GLN A 311 -3.44 -1.39 -17.78
CA GLN A 311 -2.69 -2.12 -18.81
C GLN A 311 -1.63 -2.99 -18.13
N ILE A 312 -1.38 -4.17 -18.66
CA ILE A 312 -0.36 -5.07 -18.13
C ILE A 312 0.95 -4.85 -18.86
N SER A 313 2.01 -4.60 -18.10
CA SER A 313 3.37 -4.56 -18.65
C SER A 313 4.27 -5.57 -17.97
N ILE A 314 5.23 -6.11 -18.73
CA ILE A 314 6.18 -7.11 -18.29
C ILE A 314 7.59 -6.59 -18.52
N HIS A 315 8.39 -6.65 -17.47
CA HIS A 315 9.81 -6.29 -17.50
C HIS A 315 10.64 -7.50 -17.12
N CYS A 316 11.71 -7.74 -17.84
CA CYS A 316 12.65 -8.79 -17.50
C CYS A 316 13.86 -8.20 -16.78
N TYR A 317 14.16 -8.75 -15.62
CA TYR A 317 15.30 -8.39 -14.81
C TYR A 317 16.28 -9.54 -14.72
N ALA A 318 17.52 -9.31 -15.18
CA ALA A 318 18.65 -10.14 -14.85
C ALA A 318 19.84 -9.27 -14.46
N GLU A 319 20.80 -9.88 -13.78
CA GLU A 319 21.97 -9.17 -13.26
C GLU A 319 23.01 -8.88 -14.33
N GLU A 320 22.93 -9.55 -15.47
CA GLU A 320 23.90 -9.50 -16.56
C GLU A 320 23.28 -8.84 -17.80
N ASN A 321 24.04 -8.04 -18.51
CA ASN A 321 23.64 -7.53 -19.82
C ASN A 321 23.97 -8.60 -20.88
N PHE A 322 23.01 -9.44 -21.17
CA PHE A 322 23.19 -10.57 -22.10
C PHE A 322 23.49 -10.11 -23.53
N ARG A 323 23.02 -8.94 -23.93
CA ARG A 323 23.22 -8.42 -25.28
C ARG A 323 24.68 -8.19 -25.63
N GLU A 324 25.46 -7.64 -24.68
CA GLU A 324 26.89 -7.39 -24.91
C GLU A 324 27.70 -8.67 -24.90
N GLN A 325 27.22 -9.71 -24.22
CA GLN A 325 27.90 -10.99 -24.09
C GLN A 325 27.46 -12.00 -25.15
N ASP A 326 26.16 -12.15 -25.36
CA ASP A 326 25.54 -13.09 -26.28
C ASP A 326 24.05 -12.73 -26.51
N PRO A 327 23.71 -12.20 -27.70
CA PRO A 327 22.37 -11.77 -28.00
C PRO A 327 21.33 -12.92 -28.11
N GLU A 328 21.77 -14.17 -28.12
CA GLU A 328 20.91 -15.35 -28.10
C GLU A 328 20.49 -15.77 -26.67
N ARG A 329 21.03 -15.13 -25.64
CA ARG A 329 20.73 -15.42 -24.23
C ARG A 329 19.67 -14.44 -23.70
N GLY A 330 18.80 -14.91 -22.82
CA GLY A 330 17.83 -14.06 -22.18
C GLY A 330 16.57 -14.76 -21.69
N ALA A 331 15.50 -14.01 -21.52
CA ALA A 331 14.18 -14.55 -21.21
C ALA A 331 13.36 -14.69 -22.50
N LEU A 332 12.94 -15.91 -22.81
CA LEU A 332 11.98 -16.15 -23.90
C LEU A 332 10.57 -16.21 -23.33
N ILE A 333 9.70 -15.32 -23.77
CA ILE A 333 8.28 -15.33 -23.43
C ILE A 333 7.49 -15.79 -24.65
N ARG A 334 6.77 -16.91 -24.49
CA ARG A 334 5.96 -17.49 -25.55
C ARG A 334 4.56 -16.92 -25.59
N LYS A 335 3.93 -16.72 -24.42
CA LYS A 335 2.52 -16.42 -24.32
C LYS A 335 2.15 -15.82 -22.97
N ILE A 336 1.19 -14.90 -22.98
CA ILE A 336 0.54 -14.42 -21.78
C ILE A 336 -0.94 -14.76 -21.85
N SER A 337 -1.50 -15.23 -20.75
CA SER A 337 -2.93 -15.48 -20.60
C SER A 337 -3.43 -14.77 -19.35
N ILE A 338 -4.57 -14.12 -19.44
CA ILE A 338 -5.22 -13.46 -18.31
C ILE A 338 -6.61 -14.04 -18.14
N ARG A 339 -6.97 -14.34 -16.92
CA ARG A 339 -8.28 -14.91 -16.56
C ARG A 339 -8.91 -14.14 -15.42
N GLY A 340 -10.15 -13.70 -15.57
CA GLY A 340 -10.90 -13.00 -14.53
C GLY A 340 -12.10 -12.21 -15.04
N PRO A 341 -12.78 -11.45 -14.19
CA PRO A 341 -12.53 -11.37 -12.75
C PRO A 341 -12.80 -12.72 -12.07
N LEU A 342 -11.87 -13.14 -11.23
CA LEU A 342 -11.92 -14.44 -10.57
C LEU A 342 -12.99 -14.45 -9.48
N VAL A 343 -13.74 -15.52 -9.41
CA VAL A 343 -14.60 -15.87 -8.30
C VAL A 343 -14.05 -17.18 -7.71
N ASN A 344 -13.49 -17.11 -6.51
CA ASN A 344 -12.73 -18.22 -5.91
C ASN A 344 -13.56 -19.49 -5.69
N THR A 345 -14.83 -19.31 -5.35
CA THR A 345 -15.79 -20.40 -5.13
C THR A 345 -17.06 -20.15 -5.91
N TRP A 346 -17.75 -21.22 -6.31
CA TRP A 346 -19.06 -21.12 -6.95
C TRP A 346 -20.08 -21.96 -6.18
N PRO A 347 -21.09 -21.37 -5.53
CA PRO A 347 -21.39 -19.94 -5.51
C PRO A 347 -20.32 -19.11 -4.82
N PRO A 348 -20.27 -17.78 -5.08
CA PRO A 348 -19.33 -16.86 -4.43
C PRO A 348 -19.39 -16.94 -2.91
N THR A 349 -18.23 -16.82 -2.25
CA THR A 349 -18.12 -16.92 -0.79
C THR A 349 -19.06 -15.94 -0.08
N SER A 350 -19.30 -14.76 -0.65
CA SER A 350 -20.22 -13.78 -0.09
C SER A 350 -21.64 -14.32 0.04
N LEU A 351 -22.12 -15.04 -0.96
CA LEU A 351 -23.45 -15.64 -0.92
C LEU A 351 -23.50 -16.88 -0.05
N SER A 352 -22.54 -17.82 -0.23
CA SER A 352 -22.53 -19.06 0.56
C SER A 352 -22.38 -18.81 2.05
N LYS A 353 -21.64 -17.76 2.44
CA LYS A 353 -21.47 -17.35 3.83
C LYS A 353 -22.69 -16.64 4.40
N THR A 354 -23.26 -15.72 3.64
CA THR A 354 -24.43 -14.94 4.09
C THR A 354 -25.67 -15.81 4.19
N PHE A 355 -25.85 -16.73 3.23
CA PHE A 355 -26.99 -17.64 3.17
C PHE A 355 -26.67 -19.06 3.66
N ALA A 356 -25.68 -19.21 4.57
CA ALA A 356 -25.36 -20.51 5.16
C ALA A 356 -26.64 -21.16 5.76
N GLY A 357 -26.92 -22.40 5.31
CA GLY A 357 -28.15 -23.13 5.72
C GLY A 357 -29.42 -22.80 4.92
N PHE A 358 -29.37 -21.87 3.97
CA PHE A 358 -30.44 -21.60 3.02
C PHE A 358 -30.04 -22.07 1.62
N PRO A 359 -30.95 -22.79 0.90
CA PRO A 359 -30.67 -23.21 -0.47
C PRO A 359 -30.55 -22.01 -1.41
N LEU A 360 -29.57 -22.07 -2.31
CA LEU A 360 -29.39 -21.08 -3.36
C LEU A 360 -29.72 -21.67 -4.72
N LYS A 361 -30.29 -20.87 -5.60
CA LYS A 361 -30.46 -21.17 -7.05
C LYS A 361 -29.13 -20.80 -7.71
N VAL A 362 -28.31 -21.78 -7.99
CA VAL A 362 -26.95 -21.58 -8.52
C VAL A 362 -26.91 -22.06 -9.95
N PRO A 363 -26.75 -21.19 -10.96
CA PRO A 363 -26.53 -21.61 -12.35
C PRO A 363 -25.17 -22.26 -12.53
N GLU A 364 -25.00 -22.97 -13.63
CA GLU A 364 -23.70 -23.49 -14.02
C GLU A 364 -22.70 -22.34 -14.26
N ARG A 365 -21.47 -22.51 -13.80
CA ARG A 365 -20.43 -21.49 -13.95
C ARG A 365 -19.99 -21.40 -15.40
N ILE A 366 -20.03 -20.19 -15.98
CA ILE A 366 -19.63 -19.93 -17.35
C ILE A 366 -18.23 -19.33 -17.37
N ILE A 367 -17.36 -19.91 -18.21
CA ILE A 367 -16.03 -19.35 -18.55
C ILE A 367 -16.06 -19.05 -20.05
N GLN A 368 -15.90 -17.79 -20.38
CA GLN A 368 -15.93 -17.30 -21.76
C GLN A 368 -14.51 -16.99 -22.24
N THR A 369 -14.05 -17.65 -23.31
CA THR A 369 -12.82 -17.25 -23.98
C THR A 369 -13.11 -16.03 -24.85
N MET A 370 -12.41 -14.92 -24.53
CA MET A 370 -12.57 -13.69 -25.30
C MET A 370 -11.79 -13.81 -26.61
N PRO A 371 -12.36 -13.43 -27.73
CA PRO A 371 -11.60 -13.25 -28.96
C PRO A 371 -10.54 -12.17 -28.76
N PRO A 372 -9.46 -12.14 -29.54
CA PRO A 372 -8.59 -10.97 -29.61
C PRO A 372 -9.43 -9.75 -29.95
N PRO A 373 -9.14 -8.57 -29.39
CA PRO A 373 -9.87 -7.35 -29.72
C PRO A 373 -9.78 -7.11 -31.23
N GLN A 374 -10.92 -6.81 -31.79
CA GLN A 374 -11.07 -6.43 -33.18
C GLN A 374 -11.62 -5.00 -33.21
N THR A 375 -11.15 -4.17 -34.15
CA THR A 375 -11.80 -2.91 -34.41
C THR A 375 -13.27 -3.15 -34.82
N HIS A 376 -14.13 -2.17 -34.64
CA HIS A 376 -15.54 -2.31 -35.08
C HIS A 376 -15.61 -2.65 -36.57
N LEU A 377 -14.75 -2.04 -37.39
CA LEU A 377 -14.67 -2.32 -38.82
C LEU A 377 -14.32 -3.80 -39.10
N GLN A 378 -13.34 -4.36 -38.40
CA GLN A 378 -12.98 -5.79 -38.48
C GLN A 378 -14.10 -6.69 -37.99
N ALA A 379 -14.78 -6.31 -36.91
CA ALA A 379 -15.89 -7.09 -36.33
C ALA A 379 -17.08 -7.18 -37.29
N ILE A 380 -17.31 -6.18 -38.13
CA ILE A 380 -18.33 -6.20 -39.17
C ILE A 380 -17.82 -6.78 -40.52
N GLY A 381 -16.63 -7.42 -40.51
CA GLY A 381 -16.04 -8.01 -41.73
C GLY A 381 -15.49 -7.01 -42.71
N GLY A 382 -15.30 -5.77 -42.31
CA GLY A 382 -14.81 -4.67 -43.13
C GLY A 382 -13.29 -4.70 -43.29
N GLY A 383 -12.81 -3.92 -44.25
CA GLY A 383 -11.40 -3.75 -44.56
C GLY A 383 -11.06 -2.30 -44.94
N LEU A 384 -9.77 -2.05 -45.17
CA LEU A 384 -9.27 -0.76 -45.57
C LEU A 384 -8.56 -0.85 -46.95
N GLN A 385 -8.77 0.16 -47.77
CA GLN A 385 -7.94 0.43 -48.96
C GLN A 385 -7.39 1.85 -48.82
N VAL A 386 -6.18 2.09 -49.33
CA VAL A 386 -5.52 3.40 -49.22
C VAL A 386 -5.00 3.88 -50.57
N SER A 387 -4.91 5.20 -50.75
CA SER A 387 -4.39 5.83 -51.98
C SER A 387 -2.93 5.48 -52.24
N SER A 388 -2.12 5.34 -51.22
CA SER A 388 -0.71 4.91 -51.22
C SER A 388 -0.24 4.61 -49.83
N PHE A 389 0.89 3.94 -49.67
CA PHE A 389 1.52 3.77 -48.35
C PHE A 389 3.05 3.80 -48.46
N GLN A 390 3.71 4.16 -47.36
CA GLN A 390 5.15 4.08 -47.22
C GLN A 390 5.49 2.69 -46.67
N GLU A 391 6.50 2.03 -47.20
CA GLU A 391 7.00 0.75 -46.67
C GLU A 391 7.36 0.88 -45.19
N GLY A 392 6.84 -0.03 -44.36
CA GLY A 392 6.92 0.00 -42.90
C GLY A 392 5.86 0.89 -42.23
N MET A 393 4.91 1.46 -43.00
CA MET A 393 3.80 2.30 -42.52
C MET A 393 2.52 1.94 -43.27
N GLU A 394 2.13 0.68 -43.18
CA GLU A 394 1.06 0.06 -43.93
C GLU A 394 -0.33 0.42 -43.35
N LYS A 395 -1.37 0.17 -44.16
CA LYS A 395 -2.77 0.49 -43.79
C LYS A 395 -3.27 -0.30 -42.54
N GLU A 396 -2.72 -1.46 -42.29
CA GLU A 396 -3.03 -2.31 -41.17
C GLU A 396 -2.74 -1.65 -39.82
N TYR A 397 -1.82 -0.70 -39.80
CA TYR A 397 -1.50 0.08 -38.60
C TYR A 397 -2.61 1.04 -38.16
N MET A 398 -3.57 1.34 -39.01
CA MET A 398 -4.76 2.12 -38.65
C MET A 398 -5.82 1.32 -37.91
N GLN A 399 -5.63 0.01 -37.74
CA GLN A 399 -6.60 -0.90 -37.13
C GLN A 399 -5.95 -1.85 -36.11
N ASP A 400 -4.77 -1.52 -35.63
CA ASP A 400 -4.03 -2.38 -34.77
C ASP A 400 -4.18 -2.01 -33.27
N GLY A 401 -4.88 -0.91 -32.97
CA GLY A 401 -5.14 -0.44 -31.62
C GLY A 401 -3.94 0.23 -30.96
N ILE A 402 -2.90 0.60 -31.71
CA ILE A 402 -1.64 1.12 -31.19
C ILE A 402 -1.48 2.58 -31.58
N ALA A 403 -1.63 3.48 -30.67
CA ALA A 403 -1.52 4.92 -30.88
C ALA A 403 -0.18 5.42 -31.48
N ARG A 404 0.82 4.56 -31.64
CA ARG A 404 2.15 4.90 -32.18
C ARG A 404 2.44 4.35 -33.57
N THR A 405 1.80 3.27 -33.93
CA THR A 405 1.79 2.82 -35.32
C THR A 405 0.87 3.72 -36.11
N PHE A 406 1.16 3.89 -37.34
CA PHE A 406 0.37 4.77 -38.20
C PHE A 406 0.56 4.42 -39.66
N TRP A 407 -0.49 4.60 -40.40
CA TRP A 407 -0.40 4.66 -41.85
C TRP A 407 0.19 6.00 -42.30
N HIS A 408 1.06 5.96 -43.31
CA HIS A 408 1.59 7.16 -43.94
C HIS A 408 1.53 7.03 -45.44
N SER A 409 1.05 8.08 -46.15
CA SER A 409 1.14 8.14 -47.59
C SER A 409 2.60 8.08 -48.06
N ARG A 410 2.85 7.46 -49.22
CA ARG A 410 4.23 7.26 -49.71
C ARG A 410 4.98 8.58 -49.86
N PHE A 411 6.19 8.65 -49.32
CA PHE A 411 7.09 9.81 -49.41
C PHE A 411 8.49 9.44 -49.88
N LYS A 412 8.77 8.16 -50.08
CA LYS A 412 10.02 7.65 -50.69
C LYS A 412 9.69 6.47 -51.62
N PRO A 413 10.42 6.28 -52.75
CA PRO A 413 11.43 7.19 -53.29
C PRO A 413 10.84 8.51 -53.86
N GLU A 414 9.53 8.56 -54.10
CA GLU A 414 8.80 9.73 -54.56
C GLU A 414 7.57 9.99 -53.71
N VAL A 415 7.23 11.28 -53.54
CA VAL A 415 6.03 11.68 -52.80
C VAL A 415 4.79 11.33 -53.62
N ALA A 416 3.83 10.61 -53.05
CA ALA A 416 2.56 10.32 -53.72
C ALA A 416 1.75 11.62 -53.92
N SER A 417 1.14 11.75 -55.08
CA SER A 417 0.32 12.92 -55.39
C SER A 417 -1.03 12.87 -54.64
N PRO A 418 -1.53 14.00 -54.11
CA PRO A 418 -2.88 14.08 -53.59
C PRO A 418 -3.94 13.88 -54.67
N PRO A 419 -5.19 13.52 -54.34
CA PRO A 419 -5.73 13.42 -52.97
C PRO A 419 -5.31 12.14 -52.24
N HIS A 420 -4.98 12.28 -50.96
CA HIS A 420 -4.78 11.13 -50.11
C HIS A 420 -6.12 10.69 -49.52
N PHE A 421 -6.38 9.39 -49.48
CA PHE A 421 -7.64 8.87 -48.94
C PHE A 421 -7.51 7.46 -48.41
N VAL A 422 -8.48 7.12 -47.56
CA VAL A 422 -8.73 5.77 -47.05
C VAL A 422 -10.16 5.38 -47.44
N ILE A 423 -10.35 4.19 -47.99
CA ILE A 423 -11.67 3.60 -48.23
C ILE A 423 -11.91 2.55 -47.16
N LEU A 424 -13.03 2.68 -46.44
CA LEU A 424 -13.51 1.72 -45.46
C LEU A 424 -14.59 0.84 -46.13
N GLU A 425 -14.41 -0.46 -46.10
CA GLU A 425 -15.34 -1.45 -46.62
C GLU A 425 -16.33 -1.90 -45.54
N ASN A 426 -17.63 -1.93 -45.87
CA ASN A 426 -18.71 -2.37 -44.99
C ASN A 426 -19.55 -3.45 -45.73
N PRO A 427 -19.00 -4.67 -45.89
CA PRO A 427 -19.56 -5.71 -46.76
C PRO A 427 -20.92 -6.21 -46.28
N HIS A 428 -21.19 -6.11 -44.99
CA HIS A 428 -22.47 -6.55 -44.40
C HIS A 428 -23.47 -5.40 -44.24
N ARG A 429 -23.18 -4.22 -44.79
CA ARG A 429 -24.05 -3.03 -44.77
C ARG A 429 -24.59 -2.73 -43.35
N GLN A 430 -23.72 -2.79 -42.37
CA GLN A 430 -24.05 -2.33 -41.04
C GLN A 430 -24.32 -0.82 -41.06
N ILE A 431 -25.26 -0.40 -40.26
CA ILE A 431 -25.58 1.03 -40.11
C ILE A 431 -24.45 1.74 -39.39
N LEU A 432 -23.78 2.65 -40.10
CA LEU A 432 -22.66 3.41 -39.52
C LEU A 432 -23.15 4.80 -39.08
N ARG A 433 -22.78 5.20 -37.87
CA ARG A 433 -23.14 6.50 -37.27
C ARG A 433 -22.03 7.54 -37.37
N GLY A 434 -20.82 7.11 -37.71
CA GLY A 434 -19.65 7.98 -37.77
C GLY A 434 -18.36 7.20 -37.95
N LEU A 435 -17.25 7.89 -37.77
CA LEU A 435 -15.91 7.31 -37.68
C LEU A 435 -15.25 7.71 -36.35
N LEU A 436 -14.39 6.85 -35.89
CA LEU A 436 -13.46 7.10 -34.77
C LEU A 436 -12.07 7.33 -35.39
N TYR A 437 -11.47 8.46 -35.12
CA TYR A 437 -10.16 8.85 -35.65
C TYR A 437 -9.19 9.17 -34.52
N SER A 438 -7.97 8.69 -34.61
CA SER A 438 -6.89 9.09 -33.69
C SER A 438 -5.66 9.55 -34.49
N THR A 439 -5.04 10.61 -34.00
CA THR A 439 -3.72 11.02 -34.48
C THR A 439 -2.68 10.06 -33.89
N TRP A 440 -1.62 9.79 -34.63
CA TRP A 440 -0.51 9.02 -34.10
C TRP A 440 0.32 9.86 -33.11
N THR A 441 0.86 9.19 -32.12
CA THR A 441 1.63 9.81 -31.02
C THR A 441 3.09 9.38 -31.09
N GLY A 442 4.04 10.29 -31.10
CA GLY A 442 5.46 9.96 -30.99
C GLY A 442 6.41 10.51 -32.05
N GLY A 443 5.95 11.36 -32.91
CA GLY A 443 6.78 12.05 -33.93
C GLY A 443 6.62 13.56 -33.87
N ASN A 444 7.03 14.19 -34.95
CA ASN A 444 6.88 15.64 -35.15
C ASN A 444 5.48 16.06 -35.67
N GLY A 445 4.56 15.09 -35.83
CA GLY A 445 3.20 15.33 -36.30
C GLY A 445 3.08 15.60 -37.80
N ASN A 446 4.17 15.47 -38.56
CA ASN A 446 4.14 15.74 -39.99
C ASN A 446 3.21 14.75 -40.72
N GLY A 447 2.27 15.27 -41.54
CA GLY A 447 1.25 14.47 -42.23
C GLY A 447 -0.05 14.25 -41.44
N GLN A 448 -0.17 14.67 -40.21
CA GLN A 448 -1.43 14.54 -39.45
C GLN A 448 -2.57 15.28 -40.11
N VAL A 449 -3.74 14.65 -40.19
CA VAL A 449 -4.91 15.20 -40.89
C VAL A 449 -5.45 16.42 -40.16
N LYS A 450 -5.60 17.51 -40.85
CA LYS A 450 -6.25 18.74 -40.38
C LYS A 450 -7.69 18.83 -40.81
N THR A 451 -7.95 18.59 -42.12
CA THR A 451 -9.29 18.66 -42.65
C THR A 451 -9.61 17.43 -43.49
N TYR A 452 -10.86 17.03 -43.44
CA TYR A 452 -11.33 15.82 -44.08
C TYR A 452 -12.65 16.03 -44.80
N ARG A 453 -12.94 15.10 -45.74
CA ARG A 453 -14.23 14.92 -46.37
C ARG A 453 -14.59 13.44 -46.41
N ILE A 454 -15.85 13.08 -46.11
CA ILE A 454 -16.31 11.70 -46.16
C ILE A 454 -17.41 11.59 -47.21
N GLN A 455 -17.31 10.59 -48.07
CA GLN A 455 -18.27 10.27 -49.11
C GLN A 455 -18.68 8.81 -49.04
N ALA A 456 -19.90 8.49 -49.45
CA ALA A 456 -20.41 7.13 -49.57
C ALA A 456 -20.46 6.67 -51.03
N SER A 457 -20.35 5.35 -51.23
CA SER A 457 -20.43 4.73 -52.54
C SER A 457 -21.06 3.35 -52.50
N GLU A 458 -21.84 3.02 -53.50
CA GLU A 458 -22.44 1.69 -53.70
C GLU A 458 -21.48 0.70 -54.38
N ASN A 459 -20.48 1.19 -55.12
CA ASN A 459 -19.59 0.36 -55.95
C ASN A 459 -18.09 0.60 -55.67
N GLY A 460 -17.75 1.49 -54.71
CA GLY A 460 -16.36 1.82 -54.34
C GLY A 460 -15.60 2.67 -55.38
N SER A 461 -16.24 3.09 -56.47
CA SER A 461 -15.61 3.85 -57.55
C SER A 461 -16.31 5.17 -57.86
N GLU A 462 -17.63 5.23 -57.81
CA GLU A 462 -18.43 6.44 -57.97
C GLU A 462 -18.85 6.96 -56.60
N TRP A 463 -18.46 8.18 -56.25
CA TRP A 463 -18.62 8.77 -54.93
C TRP A 463 -19.76 9.80 -54.95
N GLY A 464 -20.65 9.65 -54.00
CA GLY A 464 -21.78 10.57 -53.78
C GLY A 464 -21.33 11.92 -53.19
N PRO A 465 -22.29 12.79 -52.84
CA PRO A 465 -21.99 14.04 -52.17
C PRO A 465 -21.35 13.78 -50.78
N SER A 466 -20.69 14.82 -50.23
CA SER A 466 -20.10 14.75 -48.88
C SER A 466 -21.19 14.47 -47.83
N ILE A 467 -20.99 13.42 -47.01
CA ILE A 467 -21.85 13.07 -45.89
C ILE A 467 -21.34 13.67 -44.57
N ALA A 468 -20.03 13.93 -44.50
CA ALA A 468 -19.40 14.68 -43.42
C ALA A 468 -18.14 15.37 -43.94
N GLU A 469 -17.86 16.55 -43.45
CA GLU A 469 -16.61 17.28 -43.67
C GLU A 469 -16.34 18.18 -42.47
N GLY A 470 -15.06 18.43 -42.15
CA GLY A 470 -14.70 19.22 -40.98
C GLY A 470 -13.19 19.25 -40.73
N ASP A 471 -12.88 19.80 -39.58
CA ASP A 471 -11.52 19.93 -39.05
C ASP A 471 -11.26 18.92 -37.93
N LEU A 472 -10.02 18.45 -37.82
CA LEU A 472 -9.53 17.61 -36.75
C LEU A 472 -8.50 18.38 -35.93
N ASP A 473 -8.51 18.19 -34.61
CA ASP A 473 -7.53 18.80 -33.74
C ASP A 473 -6.24 17.96 -33.74
N VAL A 474 -5.23 18.46 -34.42
CA VAL A 474 -3.91 17.80 -34.50
C VAL A 474 -3.12 17.82 -33.20
N GLN A 475 -3.56 18.60 -32.21
CA GLN A 475 -2.92 18.63 -30.89
C GLN A 475 -3.56 17.65 -29.88
N LEU A 476 -4.74 17.13 -30.18
CA LEU A 476 -5.41 16.12 -29.38
C LEU A 476 -4.82 14.73 -29.65
N ALA A 477 -4.07 14.21 -28.69
CA ALA A 477 -3.56 12.84 -28.73
C ALA A 477 -4.63 11.77 -28.37
N HIS A 478 -5.92 12.12 -28.46
CA HIS A 478 -7.05 11.25 -28.10
C HIS A 478 -7.93 11.01 -29.31
N GLU A 479 -8.72 9.94 -29.21
CA GLU A 479 -9.74 9.59 -30.20
C GLU A 479 -10.74 10.73 -30.39
N GLN A 480 -10.98 11.09 -31.66
CA GLN A 480 -11.93 12.10 -32.06
C GLN A 480 -13.09 11.41 -32.81
N THR A 481 -14.32 11.71 -32.40
CA THR A 481 -15.50 11.16 -33.04
C THR A 481 -15.96 12.07 -34.19
N ILE A 482 -16.07 11.51 -35.38
CA ILE A 482 -16.65 12.14 -36.56
C ILE A 482 -18.09 11.60 -36.70
N ALA A 483 -19.06 12.28 -36.12
CA ALA A 483 -20.46 11.86 -36.21
C ALA A 483 -21.08 12.22 -37.57
N PHE A 484 -21.84 11.29 -38.16
CA PHE A 484 -22.63 11.56 -39.36
C PHE A 484 -23.95 12.26 -38.98
N LYS A 485 -24.44 13.13 -39.87
CA LYS A 485 -25.72 13.83 -39.68
C LYS A 485 -26.90 12.86 -39.63
N GLU A 486 -26.83 11.81 -40.44
CA GLU A 486 -27.79 10.71 -40.48
C GLU A 486 -27.03 9.38 -40.52
N PRO A 487 -27.56 8.28 -39.96
CA PRO A 487 -26.95 6.96 -40.08
C PRO A 487 -26.83 6.53 -41.55
N ILE A 488 -25.70 5.93 -41.89
CA ILE A 488 -25.38 5.58 -43.28
C ILE A 488 -25.39 4.06 -43.46
N ASP A 489 -26.15 3.59 -44.43
CA ASP A 489 -26.14 2.22 -44.95
C ASP A 489 -25.43 2.22 -46.30
N SER A 490 -24.12 2.09 -46.31
CA SER A 490 -23.33 2.06 -47.56
C SER A 490 -22.22 1.01 -47.46
N PRO A 491 -21.95 0.26 -48.55
CA PRO A 491 -20.88 -0.73 -48.55
C PRO A 491 -19.47 -0.12 -48.60
N PHE A 492 -19.34 1.15 -48.99
CA PHE A 492 -18.05 1.82 -49.01
C PHE A 492 -18.15 3.25 -48.52
N LEU A 493 -17.21 3.66 -47.68
CA LEU A 493 -16.98 5.04 -47.26
C LEU A 493 -15.57 5.45 -47.66
N ARG A 494 -15.41 6.65 -48.23
CA ARG A 494 -14.11 7.25 -48.51
C ARG A 494 -13.85 8.38 -47.54
N PHE A 495 -12.80 8.24 -46.76
CA PHE A 495 -12.23 9.30 -45.92
C PHE A 495 -11.12 9.98 -46.76
N GLU A 496 -11.43 11.14 -47.35
CA GLU A 496 -10.49 11.95 -48.13
C GLU A 496 -9.83 13.00 -47.25
N ILE A 497 -8.52 13.09 -47.29
CA ILE A 497 -7.72 14.06 -46.56
C ILE A 497 -7.56 15.29 -47.44
N THR A 498 -8.23 16.39 -47.03
CA THR A 498 -8.25 17.65 -47.83
C THR A 498 -7.14 18.60 -47.40
N ASP A 499 -6.67 18.56 -46.15
CA ASP A 499 -5.46 19.24 -45.66
C ASP A 499 -4.78 18.41 -44.54
N ALA A 500 -3.46 18.49 -44.49
CA ALA A 500 -2.65 17.84 -43.47
C ALA A 500 -1.52 18.76 -43.01
N LEU A 501 -1.01 18.50 -41.79
CA LEU A 501 0.12 19.25 -41.23
C LEU A 501 1.38 18.96 -42.05
N SER A 502 1.94 20.00 -42.67
CA SER A 502 3.17 19.92 -43.46
C SER A 502 4.25 20.77 -42.80
N LEU A 503 5.28 20.12 -42.27
CA LEU A 503 6.41 20.78 -41.64
C LEU A 503 7.59 21.00 -42.59
N ASP A 504 7.59 20.32 -43.74
CA ASP A 504 8.67 20.33 -44.72
C ASP A 504 8.21 20.68 -46.13
N GLY A 505 6.96 21.15 -46.28
CA GLY A 505 6.36 21.57 -47.55
C GLY A 505 5.94 20.42 -48.47
N ARG A 506 6.02 19.15 -48.03
CA ARG A 506 5.55 17.99 -48.79
C ARG A 506 4.06 17.76 -48.54
N SER A 507 3.32 17.40 -49.61
CA SER A 507 1.94 16.97 -49.48
C SER A 507 1.91 15.48 -49.09
N ILE A 508 1.86 15.21 -47.84
CA ILE A 508 1.85 13.87 -47.23
C ILE A 508 0.73 13.76 -46.18
N ALA A 509 0.26 12.55 -45.92
CA ALA A 509 -0.78 12.31 -44.94
C ALA A 509 -0.45 11.11 -44.03
N SER A 510 -0.86 11.18 -42.80
CA SER A 510 -0.70 10.11 -41.80
C SER A 510 -1.92 9.99 -40.87
N ILE A 511 -2.28 8.77 -40.49
CA ILE A 511 -3.40 8.46 -39.61
C ILE A 511 -2.90 7.43 -38.60
N GLY A 512 -3.11 7.65 -37.27
CA GLY A 512 -2.85 6.68 -36.23
C GLY A 512 -3.88 5.56 -36.28
N GLU A 513 -5.12 5.83 -35.89
CA GLU A 513 -6.21 4.86 -35.90
C GLU A 513 -7.41 5.40 -36.66
N LEU A 514 -8.11 4.50 -37.37
CA LEU A 514 -9.37 4.80 -38.05
C LEU A 514 -10.32 3.61 -37.95
N ASP A 515 -11.46 3.82 -37.30
CA ASP A 515 -12.47 2.81 -37.08
C ASP A 515 -13.87 3.37 -37.40
N VAL A 516 -14.89 2.52 -37.43
CA VAL A 516 -16.28 2.90 -37.64
C VAL A 516 -17.04 3.02 -36.33
N LEU A 517 -17.96 3.96 -36.25
CA LEU A 517 -18.92 4.06 -35.18
C LEU A 517 -20.20 3.33 -35.61
N VAL A 518 -20.48 2.19 -35.05
CA VAL A 518 -21.67 1.38 -35.24
C VAL A 518 -22.62 1.52 -34.03
N ASP A 519 -23.92 1.20 -34.19
CA ASP A 519 -24.74 0.92 -33.04
C ASP A 519 -24.21 -0.37 -32.39
N GLU A 520 -23.51 -0.23 -31.33
CA GLU A 520 -23.15 -1.39 -30.51
C GLU A 520 -24.45 -2.09 -30.09
N ALA A 521 -24.66 -3.30 -30.60
CA ALA A 521 -25.44 -4.24 -29.83
C ALA A 521 -24.71 -4.35 -28.48
N PRO A 522 -25.35 -4.06 -27.33
CA PRO A 522 -24.66 -4.18 -26.05
C PRO A 522 -24.09 -5.58 -26.03
N GLU A 523 -22.74 -5.69 -25.90
CA GLU A 523 -22.12 -6.97 -25.60
C GLU A 523 -22.90 -7.54 -24.43
N GLU A 524 -23.73 -8.53 -24.66
CA GLU A 524 -24.46 -9.23 -23.60
C GLU A 524 -23.41 -9.97 -22.79
N ARG A 525 -22.73 -9.21 -21.89
CA ARG A 525 -21.96 -9.83 -20.82
C ARG A 525 -22.90 -10.79 -20.14
N GLN A 526 -22.59 -12.06 -20.21
CA GLN A 526 -23.41 -13.05 -19.54
C GLN A 526 -23.28 -12.84 -18.03
N TRP A 527 -24.37 -12.40 -17.44
CA TRP A 527 -24.45 -12.22 -16.01
C TRP A 527 -25.13 -13.45 -15.41
N GLN A 528 -24.54 -13.99 -14.36
CA GLN A 528 -25.04 -15.17 -13.66
C GLN A 528 -25.69 -14.73 -12.36
N ILE A 529 -27.02 -14.75 -12.33
CA ILE A 529 -27.80 -14.37 -11.16
C ILE A 529 -27.87 -15.57 -10.23
N ILE A 530 -27.46 -15.37 -8.97
CA ILE A 530 -27.56 -16.34 -7.88
C ILE A 530 -28.45 -15.73 -6.81
N GLU A 531 -29.52 -16.41 -6.48
CA GLU A 531 -30.49 -15.94 -5.50
C GLU A 531 -30.84 -17.04 -4.49
N PRO A 532 -31.29 -16.68 -3.27
CA PRO A 532 -31.91 -17.66 -2.38
C PRO A 532 -33.11 -18.32 -3.06
N ALA A 533 -33.29 -19.62 -2.78
CA ALA A 533 -34.48 -20.35 -3.30
C ALA A 533 -35.78 -19.79 -2.71
N ASP A 534 -35.74 -19.31 -1.47
CA ASP A 534 -36.79 -18.62 -0.77
C ASP A 534 -36.40 -17.16 -0.52
N THR A 535 -37.20 -16.23 -1.04
CA THR A 535 -37.02 -14.78 -0.91
C THR A 535 -38.06 -14.15 0.02
N SER A 536 -38.64 -14.93 0.92
CA SER A 536 -39.63 -14.46 1.89
C SER A 536 -39.04 -13.49 2.91
N VAL A 537 -39.89 -12.70 3.53
CA VAL A 537 -39.53 -11.78 4.62
C VAL A 537 -38.90 -12.54 5.79
N SER A 538 -39.34 -13.76 6.07
CA SER A 538 -38.82 -14.59 7.15
C SER A 538 -37.37 -14.96 6.92
N VAL A 539 -36.95 -15.29 5.68
CA VAL A 539 -35.54 -15.53 5.31
C VAL A 539 -34.75 -14.25 5.44
N LEU A 540 -35.25 -13.11 4.96
CA LEU A 540 -34.61 -11.82 5.09
C LEU A 540 -34.33 -11.48 6.57
N GLN A 541 -35.28 -11.64 7.44
CA GLN A 541 -35.17 -11.40 8.88
C GLN A 541 -34.08 -12.28 9.51
N GLU A 542 -34.13 -13.58 9.23
CA GLU A 542 -33.15 -14.52 9.79
C GLU A 542 -31.73 -14.23 9.32
N VAL A 543 -31.54 -13.89 8.04
CA VAL A 543 -30.20 -13.53 7.48
C VAL A 543 -29.66 -12.26 8.14
N ILE A 544 -30.51 -11.22 8.27
CA ILE A 544 -30.12 -9.97 8.92
C ILE A 544 -29.76 -10.20 10.40
N LEU A 545 -30.54 -10.99 11.11
CA LEU A 545 -30.29 -11.30 12.52
C LEU A 545 -28.96 -12.06 12.71
N ARG A 546 -28.71 -13.07 11.89
CA ARG A 546 -27.43 -13.81 11.90
C ARG A 546 -26.23 -12.91 11.59
N PHE A 547 -26.41 -12.04 10.61
CA PHE A 547 -25.35 -11.07 10.28
C PHE A 547 -25.12 -10.09 11.42
N ALA A 548 -26.15 -9.55 12.03
CA ALA A 548 -26.05 -8.65 13.18
C ALA A 548 -25.29 -9.29 14.35
N LYS A 549 -25.59 -10.54 14.69
CA LYS A 549 -24.89 -11.28 15.74
C LYS A 549 -23.39 -11.46 15.45
N ARG A 550 -23.03 -11.69 14.21
CA ARG A 550 -21.63 -11.81 13.79
C ARG A 550 -20.90 -10.46 13.75
N ALA A 551 -21.59 -9.39 13.37
CA ALA A 551 -21.01 -8.05 13.23
C ALA A 551 -20.87 -7.32 14.57
N LEU A 552 -21.85 -7.47 15.46
CA LEU A 552 -22.03 -6.68 16.68
C LEU A 552 -21.89 -7.49 17.96
N GLY A 553 -21.74 -8.81 17.86
CA GLY A 553 -21.73 -9.72 19.01
C GLY A 553 -23.12 -10.35 19.27
N ASN A 554 -23.20 -11.17 20.35
CA ASN A 554 -24.35 -12.03 20.58
C ASN A 554 -25.62 -11.32 21.04
N ASP A 555 -25.50 -10.10 21.55
CA ASP A 555 -26.64 -9.30 22.03
C ASP A 555 -26.62 -7.88 21.43
N PRO A 556 -26.81 -7.78 20.12
CA PRO A 556 -26.90 -6.47 19.48
C PRO A 556 -28.16 -5.74 19.96
N ALA A 557 -28.09 -4.42 20.08
CA ALA A 557 -29.21 -3.60 20.52
C ALA A 557 -30.46 -3.89 19.68
N GLN A 558 -31.56 -4.24 20.36
CA GLN A 558 -32.84 -4.63 19.75
C GLN A 558 -33.35 -3.56 18.80
N GLU A 559 -33.25 -2.28 19.18
CA GLU A 559 -33.66 -1.12 18.37
C GLU A 559 -32.92 -1.04 17.02
N LEU A 560 -31.63 -1.39 17.01
CA LEU A 560 -30.83 -1.37 15.78
C LEU A 560 -31.22 -2.52 14.85
N ILE A 561 -31.53 -3.70 15.41
CA ILE A 561 -32.06 -4.83 14.63
C ILE A 561 -33.41 -4.45 14.01
N GLU A 562 -34.31 -3.92 14.81
CA GLU A 562 -35.66 -3.49 14.35
C GLU A 562 -35.54 -2.42 13.26
N ALA A 563 -34.66 -1.43 13.42
CA ALA A 563 -34.41 -0.41 12.40
C ALA A 563 -33.88 -1.03 11.09
N SER A 564 -32.94 -1.96 11.19
CA SER A 564 -32.38 -2.67 10.03
C SER A 564 -33.44 -3.48 9.29
N LEU A 565 -34.27 -4.23 10.04
CA LEU A 565 -35.39 -5.03 9.48
C LEU A 565 -36.44 -4.14 8.86
N ALA A 566 -36.84 -3.04 9.51
CA ALA A 566 -37.82 -2.11 8.99
C ALA A 566 -37.38 -1.44 7.67
N ILE A 567 -36.09 -1.11 7.54
CA ILE A 567 -35.56 -0.55 6.30
C ILE A 567 -35.59 -1.60 5.19
N ALA A 568 -35.14 -2.81 5.47
CA ALA A 568 -35.13 -3.91 4.52
C ALA A 568 -36.55 -4.29 4.07
N GLN A 569 -37.48 -4.40 5.02
CA GLN A 569 -38.90 -4.68 4.72
C GLN A 569 -39.52 -3.58 3.84
N ARG A 570 -39.28 -2.32 4.17
CA ARG A 570 -39.80 -1.20 3.36
C ARG A 570 -39.30 -1.24 1.92
N SER A 571 -38.03 -1.61 1.71
CA SER A 571 -37.47 -1.77 0.36
C SER A 571 -38.19 -2.87 -0.40
N MET A 572 -38.51 -4.02 0.24
CA MET A 572 -39.33 -5.07 -0.38
C MET A 572 -40.76 -4.61 -0.69
N ASP A 573 -41.37 -3.88 0.24
CA ASP A 573 -42.76 -3.35 0.06
C ASP A 573 -42.83 -2.34 -1.09
N GLN A 574 -41.71 -1.69 -1.42
CA GLN A 574 -41.57 -0.80 -2.58
C GLN A 574 -41.29 -1.55 -3.89
N GLY A 575 -41.15 -2.87 -3.84
CA GLY A 575 -40.94 -3.73 -5.01
C GLY A 575 -39.48 -3.94 -5.37
N ASP A 576 -38.55 -3.56 -4.51
CA ASP A 576 -37.14 -3.82 -4.75
C ASP A 576 -36.79 -5.32 -4.69
N PRO A 577 -35.85 -5.82 -5.49
CA PRO A 577 -35.36 -7.18 -5.40
C PRO A 577 -34.84 -7.54 -4.00
N PHE A 578 -35.01 -8.81 -3.59
CA PHE A 578 -34.61 -9.32 -2.28
C PHE A 578 -33.16 -8.92 -1.88
N LEU A 579 -32.20 -9.07 -2.79
CA LEU A 579 -30.79 -8.70 -2.50
C LEU A 579 -30.61 -7.19 -2.33
N THR A 580 -31.44 -6.36 -2.94
CA THR A 580 -31.43 -4.90 -2.73
C THR A 580 -31.95 -4.55 -1.34
N ALA A 581 -33.04 -5.16 -0.93
CA ALA A 581 -33.61 -5.02 0.41
C ALA A 581 -32.62 -5.50 1.49
N LEU A 582 -31.96 -6.65 1.26
CA LEU A 582 -30.90 -7.16 2.15
C LEU A 582 -29.76 -6.15 2.29
N LYS A 583 -29.26 -5.59 1.18
CA LYS A 583 -28.19 -4.58 1.21
C LYS A 583 -28.56 -3.37 2.06
N ALA A 584 -29.81 -2.89 1.96
CA ALA A 584 -30.29 -1.76 2.73
C ALA A 584 -30.28 -2.05 4.25
N GLY A 585 -30.73 -3.24 4.65
CA GLY A 585 -30.66 -3.69 6.04
C GLY A 585 -29.22 -3.84 6.54
N LEU A 586 -28.35 -4.52 5.80
CA LEU A 586 -26.95 -4.70 6.17
C LEU A 586 -26.17 -3.37 6.25
N LYS A 587 -26.49 -2.42 5.38
CA LYS A 587 -25.87 -1.08 5.42
C LYS A 587 -26.23 -0.36 6.72
N THR A 588 -27.44 -0.49 7.21
CA THR A 588 -27.87 0.10 8.49
C THR A 588 -27.03 -0.43 9.64
N LEU A 589 -26.75 -1.73 9.67
CA LEU A 589 -25.90 -2.35 10.69
C LEU A 589 -24.45 -1.87 10.58
N LEU A 590 -23.86 -1.93 9.38
CA LEU A 590 -22.44 -1.63 9.14
C LEU A 590 -22.08 -0.14 9.29
N CYS A 591 -23.05 0.75 9.14
CA CYS A 591 -22.88 2.19 9.33
C CYS A 591 -23.35 2.67 10.71
N SER A 592 -23.76 1.78 11.59
CA SER A 592 -24.19 2.14 12.94
C SER A 592 -23.03 2.47 13.87
N PRO A 593 -23.24 3.34 14.88
CA PRO A 593 -22.24 3.55 15.92
C PRO A 593 -21.80 2.27 16.61
N SER A 594 -22.69 1.32 16.84
CA SER A 594 -22.40 0.01 17.44
C SER A 594 -21.39 -0.82 16.66
N PHE A 595 -21.30 -0.63 15.35
CA PHE A 595 -20.28 -1.27 14.50
C PHE A 595 -19.03 -0.43 14.35
N LEU A 596 -19.18 0.89 14.18
CA LEU A 596 -18.09 1.81 13.84
C LEU A 596 -17.24 2.23 15.04
N MET A 597 -17.77 2.07 16.25
CA MET A 597 -17.08 2.40 17.51
C MET A 597 -16.77 1.13 18.29
N THR A 598 -15.55 1.06 18.81
CA THR A 598 -15.15 0.00 19.73
C THR A 598 -15.21 0.58 21.14
N PRO A 599 -16.06 0.04 22.03
CA PRO A 599 -16.09 0.49 23.41
C PRO A 599 -14.76 0.16 24.10
N VAL A 600 -14.47 0.90 25.17
CA VAL A 600 -13.40 0.53 26.09
C VAL A 600 -13.79 -0.81 26.72
N ILE A 601 -12.82 -1.66 26.87
CA ILE A 601 -12.98 -3.06 27.29
C ILE A 601 -13.68 -3.15 28.63
N ASP A 602 -14.77 -3.90 28.68
CA ASP A 602 -15.35 -4.40 29.91
C ASP A 602 -14.87 -5.85 30.10
N PRO A 603 -14.01 -6.12 31.12
CA PRO A 603 -13.49 -7.47 31.34
C PRO A 603 -14.58 -8.49 31.68
N GLN A 604 -15.72 -8.07 32.20
CA GLN A 604 -16.85 -8.92 32.54
C GLN A 604 -17.76 -9.24 31.34
N ASP A 605 -17.63 -8.48 30.28
CA ASP A 605 -18.35 -8.71 29.02
C ASP A 605 -17.55 -9.60 28.06
N GLY A 606 -17.88 -10.89 28.06
CA GLY A 606 -17.23 -11.87 27.18
C GLY A 606 -17.29 -11.50 25.68
N PRO A 607 -18.46 -11.13 25.10
CA PRO A 607 -18.57 -10.68 23.73
C PRO A 607 -17.71 -9.46 23.38
N SER A 608 -17.60 -8.48 24.28
CA SER A 608 -16.72 -7.31 24.12
C SER A 608 -15.25 -7.74 24.08
N THR A 609 -14.88 -8.69 24.93
CA THR A 609 -13.54 -9.29 24.96
C THR A 609 -13.19 -9.96 23.63
N ALA A 610 -14.08 -10.78 23.08
CA ALA A 610 -13.87 -11.45 21.78
C ALA A 610 -13.68 -10.44 20.63
N SER A 611 -14.56 -9.44 20.58
CA SER A 611 -14.52 -8.39 19.56
C SER A 611 -13.23 -7.58 19.63
N THR A 612 -12.80 -7.23 20.83
CA THR A 612 -11.57 -6.46 21.04
C THR A 612 -10.31 -7.26 20.66
N LEU A 613 -10.21 -8.54 21.07
CA LEU A 613 -9.09 -9.40 20.65
C LEU A 613 -9.00 -9.52 19.13
N ALA A 614 -10.15 -9.74 18.46
CA ALA A 614 -10.19 -9.86 17.01
C ALA A 614 -9.78 -8.55 16.31
N ARG A 615 -10.21 -7.40 16.84
CA ARG A 615 -9.81 -6.09 16.29
C ARG A 615 -8.32 -5.81 16.49
N ILE A 616 -7.74 -6.16 17.62
CA ILE A 616 -6.31 -5.94 17.87
C ILE A 616 -5.45 -6.89 17.01
N LEU A 617 -5.75 -8.20 17.04
CA LEU A 617 -4.86 -9.22 16.46
C LEU A 617 -5.13 -9.54 14.99
N TRP A 618 -6.34 -9.28 14.49
CA TRP A 618 -6.75 -9.57 13.13
C TRP A 618 -7.25 -8.34 12.36
N LEU A 619 -7.44 -7.21 13.07
CA LEU A 619 -8.09 -6.00 12.52
C LEU A 619 -9.48 -6.33 11.95
N SER A 620 -10.23 -7.21 12.61
CA SER A 620 -11.47 -7.75 12.08
C SER A 620 -12.45 -8.14 13.19
N VAL A 621 -13.53 -8.82 12.82
CA VAL A 621 -14.52 -9.40 13.72
C VAL A 621 -14.06 -10.75 14.27
N PRO A 622 -14.59 -11.21 15.45
CA PRO A 622 -14.25 -12.52 16.01
C PRO A 622 -14.71 -13.67 15.09
N ASP A 623 -13.98 -14.79 15.18
CA ASP A 623 -14.40 -16.04 14.56
C ASP A 623 -15.35 -16.84 15.45
N ASP A 624 -15.92 -17.91 14.89
CA ASP A 624 -16.90 -18.74 15.61
C ASP A 624 -16.32 -19.35 16.88
N VAL A 625 -15.01 -19.66 16.92
CA VAL A 625 -14.33 -20.21 18.12
C VAL A 625 -14.35 -19.19 19.25
N LEU A 626 -13.99 -17.93 18.98
CA LEU A 626 -14.03 -16.87 20.00
C LEU A 626 -15.47 -16.60 20.45
N ILE A 627 -16.41 -16.57 19.52
CA ILE A 627 -17.83 -16.37 19.82
C ILE A 627 -18.35 -17.48 20.74
N GLU A 628 -18.13 -18.74 20.40
CA GLU A 628 -18.57 -19.87 21.21
C GLU A 628 -17.97 -19.89 22.62
N MET A 629 -16.68 -19.58 22.74
CA MET A 629 -16.01 -19.54 24.03
C MET A 629 -16.60 -18.45 24.94
N THR A 630 -16.85 -17.27 24.39
CA THR A 630 -17.39 -16.13 25.15
C THR A 630 -18.86 -16.24 25.47
N GLN A 631 -19.61 -17.07 24.73
CA GLN A 631 -21.00 -17.45 25.12
C GLN A 631 -21.08 -18.25 26.41
N ARG A 632 -20.01 -18.96 26.77
CA ARG A 632 -19.94 -19.76 28.01
C ARG A 632 -19.59 -18.92 29.22
N GLY A 633 -19.24 -17.68 29.05
CA GLY A 633 -18.86 -16.71 30.07
C GLY A 633 -17.56 -15.95 29.74
N PRO A 634 -17.13 -15.04 30.62
CA PRO A 634 -15.88 -14.30 30.44
C PRO A 634 -14.68 -15.26 30.36
N LEU A 635 -13.74 -14.96 29.49
CA LEU A 635 -12.52 -15.75 29.33
C LEU A 635 -11.65 -15.64 30.59
N ASN A 636 -11.26 -16.75 31.16
CA ASN A 636 -10.24 -16.75 32.22
C ASN A 636 -8.85 -16.43 31.63
N ARG A 637 -7.84 -16.27 32.49
CA ARG A 637 -6.49 -15.86 32.05
C ARG A 637 -5.82 -16.88 31.11
N GLU A 638 -6.04 -18.16 31.35
CA GLU A 638 -5.45 -19.26 30.58
C GLU A 638 -6.13 -19.39 29.22
N ASP A 639 -7.46 -19.33 29.18
CA ASP A 639 -8.23 -19.32 27.93
C ASP A 639 -7.84 -18.13 27.05
N MET A 640 -7.74 -16.93 27.66
CA MET A 640 -7.31 -15.72 26.95
C MET A 640 -5.91 -15.88 26.35
N ARG A 641 -4.97 -16.41 27.13
CA ARG A 641 -3.61 -16.72 26.67
C ARG A 641 -3.64 -17.69 25.48
N GLY A 642 -4.41 -18.77 25.62
CA GLY A 642 -4.56 -19.77 24.55
C GLY A 642 -5.10 -19.16 23.26
N GLN A 643 -6.12 -18.29 23.36
CA GLN A 643 -6.70 -17.63 22.20
C GLN A 643 -5.74 -16.62 21.56
N ILE A 644 -5.03 -15.81 22.34
CA ILE A 644 -4.04 -14.85 21.82
C ILE A 644 -2.97 -15.59 21.00
N LEU A 645 -2.41 -16.67 21.56
CA LEU A 645 -1.38 -17.47 20.86
C LEU A 645 -1.93 -18.13 19.60
N ARG A 646 -3.15 -18.69 19.64
CA ARG A 646 -3.83 -19.22 18.44
C ARG A 646 -3.99 -18.14 17.36
N MET A 647 -4.43 -16.96 17.77
CA MET A 647 -4.68 -15.84 16.85
C MET A 647 -3.40 -15.29 16.25
N LEU A 648 -2.28 -15.28 16.96
CA LEU A 648 -0.97 -14.90 16.41
C LEU A 648 -0.47 -15.91 15.36
N GLN A 649 -0.85 -17.19 15.44
CA GLN A 649 -0.52 -18.20 14.43
C GLN A 649 -1.41 -18.14 13.20
N ASP A 650 -2.60 -17.52 13.28
CA ASP A 650 -3.53 -17.39 12.17
C ASP A 650 -2.98 -16.43 11.09
N ALA A 651 -3.24 -16.73 9.82
CA ALA A 651 -2.78 -15.90 8.70
C ALA A 651 -3.30 -14.45 8.78
N ARG A 652 -4.46 -14.22 9.38
CA ARG A 652 -5.03 -12.87 9.57
C ARG A 652 -4.16 -11.97 10.45
N SER A 653 -3.30 -12.55 11.32
CA SER A 653 -2.36 -11.78 12.14
C SER A 653 -1.37 -10.95 11.32
N GLN A 654 -1.12 -11.32 10.07
CA GLN A 654 -0.28 -10.52 9.15
C GLN A 654 -0.82 -9.10 8.94
N ARG A 655 -2.13 -8.90 9.04
CA ARG A 655 -2.77 -7.58 8.97
C ARG A 655 -2.33 -6.70 10.13
N MET A 656 -2.35 -7.26 11.33
CA MET A 656 -1.86 -6.59 12.55
C MET A 656 -0.36 -6.31 12.47
N VAL A 657 0.45 -7.28 12.05
CA VAL A 657 1.90 -7.08 11.91
C VAL A 657 2.20 -5.91 10.98
N ARG A 658 1.59 -5.89 9.79
CA ARG A 658 1.78 -4.78 8.83
C ARG A 658 1.35 -3.44 9.40
N SER A 659 0.17 -3.37 10.03
CA SER A 659 -0.35 -2.15 10.64
C SER A 659 0.51 -1.68 11.80
N PHE A 660 0.80 -2.55 12.76
CA PHE A 660 1.58 -2.23 13.96
C PHE A 660 3.02 -1.83 13.62
N VAL A 661 3.72 -2.69 12.86
CA VAL A 661 5.12 -2.48 12.49
C VAL A 661 5.28 -1.27 11.58
N GLY A 662 4.38 -1.10 10.61
CA GLY A 662 4.35 0.04 9.71
C GLY A 662 4.28 1.37 10.46
N GLN A 663 3.37 1.46 11.41
CA GLN A 663 3.15 2.68 12.20
C GLN A 663 4.22 2.87 13.28
N TRP A 664 4.58 1.83 14.03
CA TRP A 664 5.60 1.91 15.08
C TRP A 664 6.96 2.29 14.52
N LEU A 665 7.46 1.57 13.52
CA LEU A 665 8.79 1.80 12.97
C LEU A 665 8.84 2.98 11.96
N GLY A 666 7.66 3.52 11.56
CA GLY A 666 7.54 4.63 10.63
C GLY A 666 7.64 4.23 9.16
N LEU A 667 7.44 2.93 8.82
CA LEU A 667 7.49 2.44 7.44
C LEU A 667 6.39 3.05 6.55
N ASP A 668 5.32 3.62 7.14
CA ASP A 668 4.31 4.40 6.40
C ASP A 668 4.94 5.59 5.63
N GLY A 669 6.11 6.08 6.07
CA GLY A 669 6.88 7.13 5.42
C GLY A 669 7.95 6.62 4.44
N PHE A 670 8.00 5.31 4.16
CA PHE A 670 9.05 4.70 3.34
C PHE A 670 9.16 5.31 1.95
N ASP A 671 8.04 5.66 1.31
CA ASP A 671 8.00 6.22 -0.05
C ASP A 671 8.41 7.70 -0.13
N GLN A 672 8.56 8.40 1.01
CA GLN A 672 8.90 9.83 1.04
C GLN A 672 10.35 10.13 0.62
N VAL A 673 11.23 9.13 0.65
CA VAL A 673 12.64 9.28 0.30
C VAL A 673 13.00 8.27 -0.78
N THR A 674 13.65 8.71 -1.86
CA THR A 674 14.18 7.83 -2.91
C THR A 674 15.67 8.04 -3.05
N PRO A 675 16.50 6.99 -2.93
CA PRO A 675 17.95 7.09 -3.15
C PRO A 675 18.29 7.61 -4.55
N SER A 676 19.22 8.56 -4.62
CA SER A 676 19.65 9.17 -5.87
C SER A 676 20.34 8.16 -6.79
N LEU A 677 19.81 7.98 -7.99
CA LEU A 677 20.41 7.07 -8.99
C LEU A 677 21.82 7.52 -9.45
N LYS A 678 22.18 8.78 -9.22
CA LYS A 678 23.55 9.26 -9.47
C LYS A 678 24.56 8.66 -8.51
N LEU A 679 24.17 8.48 -7.25
CA LEU A 679 24.99 7.93 -6.18
C LEU A 679 24.77 6.43 -5.99
N TYR A 680 23.55 5.97 -6.17
CA TYR A 680 23.12 4.60 -5.88
C TYR A 680 22.46 3.98 -7.12
N PRO A 681 23.17 3.79 -8.23
CA PRO A 681 22.61 3.30 -9.47
C PRO A 681 22.05 1.88 -9.35
N ALA A 682 22.44 1.13 -8.34
CA ALA A 682 21.91 -0.20 -8.06
C ALA A 682 20.55 -0.19 -7.33
N TYR A 683 20.03 0.96 -6.91
CA TYR A 683 18.69 1.04 -6.30
C TYR A 683 17.61 0.97 -7.38
N ASP A 684 16.69 0.04 -7.27
CA ASP A 684 15.64 -0.22 -8.26
C ASP A 684 14.27 -0.47 -7.63
N THR A 685 13.25 -0.64 -8.46
CA THR A 685 11.87 -0.89 -8.04
C THR A 685 11.74 -2.19 -7.23
N LEU A 686 12.54 -3.22 -7.53
CA LEU A 686 12.52 -4.46 -6.76
C LEU A 686 13.02 -4.25 -5.33
N LEU A 687 14.13 -3.53 -5.16
CA LEU A 687 14.61 -3.17 -3.82
C LEU A 687 13.58 -2.35 -3.08
N HIS A 688 13.00 -1.34 -3.75
CA HIS A 688 11.95 -0.51 -3.18
C HIS A 688 10.77 -1.36 -2.67
N HIS A 689 10.38 -2.37 -3.43
CA HIS A 689 9.28 -3.26 -3.07
C HIS A 689 9.62 -4.25 -1.95
N PHE A 690 10.85 -4.80 -1.93
CA PHE A 690 11.19 -5.88 -1.01
C PHE A 690 11.77 -5.42 0.33
N LEU A 691 12.34 -4.22 0.42
CA LEU A 691 12.92 -3.69 1.66
C LEU A 691 11.89 -3.61 2.81
N PRO A 692 10.68 -3.06 2.64
CA PRO A 692 9.68 -3.08 3.72
C PRO A 692 9.21 -4.49 4.07
N LYS A 693 9.09 -5.37 3.07
CA LYS A 693 8.68 -6.77 3.27
C LYS A 693 9.65 -7.57 4.12
N GLU A 694 10.95 -7.30 4.00
CA GLU A 694 11.96 -7.89 4.89
C GLU A 694 11.59 -7.63 6.36
N THR A 695 11.34 -6.36 6.69
CA THR A 695 11.02 -5.95 8.07
C THR A 695 9.70 -6.53 8.55
N GLU A 696 8.65 -6.49 7.71
CA GLU A 696 7.35 -7.08 8.04
C GLU A 696 7.45 -8.59 8.31
N MET A 697 8.15 -9.34 7.43
CA MET A 697 8.31 -10.78 7.56
C MET A 697 9.18 -11.16 8.76
N PHE A 698 10.21 -10.40 9.03
CA PHE A 698 11.06 -10.58 10.20
C PHE A 698 10.26 -10.41 11.50
N MET A 699 9.53 -9.31 11.64
CA MET A 699 8.70 -9.05 12.81
C MET A 699 7.59 -10.08 12.99
N ALA A 700 6.94 -10.48 11.88
CA ALA A 700 5.95 -11.55 11.88
C ALA A 700 6.54 -12.88 12.39
N HIS A 701 7.77 -13.18 12.01
CA HIS A 701 8.47 -14.39 12.45
C HIS A 701 8.81 -14.33 13.93
N LEU A 702 9.35 -13.19 14.43
CA LEU A 702 9.62 -13.03 15.85
C LEU A 702 8.37 -13.25 16.71
N MET A 703 7.25 -12.68 16.29
CA MET A 703 5.97 -12.79 17.01
C MET A 703 5.40 -14.21 16.93
N ARG A 704 5.44 -14.86 15.78
CA ARG A 704 4.86 -16.19 15.56
C ARG A 704 5.65 -17.30 16.25
N GLU A 705 6.97 -17.26 16.13
CA GLU A 705 7.87 -18.27 16.69
C GLU A 705 8.27 -17.96 18.16
N ASN A 706 7.70 -16.91 18.73
CA ASN A 706 7.99 -16.44 20.07
C ASN A 706 9.50 -16.28 20.34
N LEU A 707 10.23 -15.72 19.34
CA LEU A 707 11.66 -15.49 19.48
C LEU A 707 11.90 -14.40 20.54
N THR A 708 13.10 -14.41 21.11
CA THR A 708 13.45 -13.51 22.21
C THR A 708 13.60 -12.05 21.75
N ILE A 709 13.31 -11.12 22.65
CA ILE A 709 13.26 -9.68 22.37
C ILE A 709 14.61 -9.10 21.91
N ASP A 710 15.73 -9.73 22.23
CA ASP A 710 17.07 -9.31 21.82
C ASP A 710 17.30 -9.40 20.31
N HIS A 711 16.51 -10.22 19.60
CA HIS A 711 16.50 -10.25 18.13
C HIS A 711 16.13 -8.90 17.50
N LEU A 712 15.49 -7.98 18.22
CA LEU A 712 15.24 -6.61 17.72
C LEU A 712 16.54 -5.83 17.53
N ILE A 713 17.56 -6.10 18.38
CA ILE A 713 18.87 -5.43 18.31
C ILE A 713 19.78 -6.19 17.36
N ASP A 714 19.87 -7.51 17.53
CA ASP A 714 20.79 -8.36 16.76
C ASP A 714 20.17 -9.75 16.56
N SER A 715 20.24 -10.24 15.33
CA SER A 715 19.61 -11.49 14.92
C SER A 715 20.47 -12.19 13.88
N ASP A 716 20.57 -13.51 13.94
CA ASP A 716 21.25 -14.33 12.93
C ASP A 716 20.33 -14.72 11.77
N ILE A 717 19.12 -14.13 11.69
CA ILE A 717 18.16 -14.40 10.60
C ILE A 717 17.66 -13.11 9.97
N SER A 718 17.34 -13.19 8.67
CA SER A 718 16.55 -12.22 7.93
C SER A 718 15.67 -12.90 6.89
N PHE A 719 14.89 -12.12 6.15
CA PHE A 719 14.04 -12.60 5.06
C PHE A 719 14.49 -11.95 3.76
N LEU A 720 15.03 -12.75 2.84
CA LEU A 720 15.66 -12.26 1.64
C LEU A 720 15.17 -13.05 0.42
N ASN A 721 15.16 -12.39 -0.72
CA ASN A 721 15.18 -13.01 -2.04
C ASN A 721 16.53 -12.74 -2.72
N GLN A 722 16.72 -13.25 -3.92
CA GLN A 722 17.97 -13.08 -4.68
C GLN A 722 18.36 -11.61 -4.83
N ARG A 723 17.40 -10.72 -5.16
CA ARG A 723 17.68 -9.30 -5.38
C ARG A 723 18.14 -8.57 -4.12
N LEU A 724 17.47 -8.83 -3.00
CA LEU A 724 17.79 -8.20 -1.72
C LEU A 724 19.10 -8.76 -1.12
N ALA A 725 19.30 -10.09 -1.22
CA ALA A 725 20.51 -10.75 -0.79
C ALA A 725 21.75 -10.19 -1.51
N ARG A 726 21.67 -10.03 -2.83
CA ARG A 726 22.74 -9.39 -3.59
C ARG A 726 23.01 -7.96 -3.16
N HIS A 727 21.95 -7.17 -2.90
CA HIS A 727 22.10 -5.81 -2.40
C HIS A 727 22.88 -5.76 -1.08
N TYR A 728 22.72 -6.80 -0.28
CA TYR A 728 23.42 -6.94 1.00
C TYR A 728 24.77 -7.64 0.91
N GLY A 729 25.17 -8.11 -0.26
CA GLY A 729 26.40 -8.88 -0.43
C GLY A 729 26.32 -10.31 0.12
N ILE A 730 25.10 -10.89 0.22
CA ILE A 730 24.86 -12.23 0.74
C ILE A 730 24.67 -13.19 -0.45
N GLU A 731 25.51 -14.23 -0.49
CA GLU A 731 25.48 -15.24 -1.56
C GLU A 731 24.54 -16.41 -1.26
N GLY A 732 24.25 -17.23 -2.27
CA GLY A 732 23.50 -18.50 -2.15
C GLY A 732 21.98 -18.36 -2.08
N VAL A 733 21.40 -17.16 -2.19
CA VAL A 733 19.95 -16.94 -2.26
C VAL A 733 19.55 -16.76 -3.72
N VAL A 734 18.71 -17.65 -4.22
CA VAL A 734 18.28 -17.71 -5.63
C VAL A 734 16.75 -17.54 -5.72
N GLY A 735 16.29 -16.81 -6.75
CA GLY A 735 14.87 -16.60 -7.08
C GLY A 735 14.20 -15.42 -6.41
N ALA A 736 13.02 -15.06 -6.91
CA ALA A 736 12.28 -13.87 -6.52
C ALA A 736 11.53 -13.99 -5.17
N GLN A 737 11.30 -15.19 -4.68
CA GLN A 737 10.52 -15.40 -3.46
C GLN A 737 11.33 -15.09 -2.19
N MET A 738 10.74 -14.29 -1.32
CA MET A 738 11.29 -14.02 0.02
C MET A 738 11.30 -15.29 0.87
N ARG A 739 12.42 -15.57 1.51
CA ARG A 739 12.60 -16.73 2.39
C ARG A 739 13.46 -16.40 3.60
N ARG A 740 13.30 -17.15 4.66
CA ARG A 740 14.17 -17.05 5.82
C ARG A 740 15.60 -17.46 5.45
N VAL A 741 16.57 -16.61 5.75
CA VAL A 741 17.99 -16.81 5.51
C VAL A 741 18.74 -16.65 6.83
N ARG A 742 19.70 -17.53 7.06
CA ARG A 742 20.64 -17.37 8.17
C ARG A 742 21.75 -16.42 7.75
N LEU A 743 21.98 -15.41 8.56
CA LEU A 743 22.98 -14.39 8.28
C LEU A 743 24.37 -14.84 8.77
N ASP A 744 25.37 -14.64 7.93
CA ASP A 744 26.76 -14.74 8.35
C ASP A 744 27.11 -13.48 9.18
N PRO A 745 27.82 -13.63 10.32
CA PRO A 745 28.31 -12.48 11.09
C PRO A 745 29.16 -11.51 10.26
N ALA A 746 29.86 -11.97 9.22
CA ALA A 746 30.62 -11.14 8.30
C ALA A 746 29.75 -10.23 7.42
N SER A 747 28.44 -10.49 7.32
CA SER A 747 27.50 -9.62 6.59
C SER A 747 27.24 -8.28 7.28
N HIS A 748 27.65 -8.12 8.54
CA HIS A 748 27.39 -6.96 9.40
C HIS A 748 25.88 -6.70 9.64
N ARG A 749 25.02 -7.66 9.31
CA ARG A 749 23.57 -7.55 9.39
C ARG A 749 22.99 -8.27 10.59
N GLY A 750 21.71 -8.03 10.86
CA GLY A 750 20.92 -8.64 11.91
C GLY A 750 20.17 -7.63 12.77
N GLY A 751 18.92 -7.92 13.09
CA GLY A 751 18.03 -7.03 13.84
C GLY A 751 17.57 -5.80 13.04
N LEU A 752 16.70 -4.99 13.69
CA LEU A 752 16.07 -3.83 13.06
C LEU A 752 17.06 -2.76 12.59
N LEU A 753 18.15 -2.56 13.34
CA LEU A 753 19.14 -1.51 13.09
C LEU A 753 19.78 -1.57 11.69
N THR A 754 19.86 -2.76 11.12
CA THR A 754 20.56 -2.99 9.85
C THR A 754 19.62 -3.37 8.71
N MET A 755 18.30 -3.25 8.91
CA MET A 755 17.33 -3.46 7.84
C MET A 755 17.37 -2.31 6.84
N GLY A 756 17.43 -2.66 5.56
CA GLY A 756 17.57 -1.67 4.50
C GLY A 756 16.39 -0.69 4.43
N SER A 757 15.17 -1.10 4.82
CA SER A 757 14.02 -0.20 4.91
C SER A 757 14.25 0.96 5.89
N ILE A 758 14.75 0.65 7.08
CA ILE A 758 15.04 1.62 8.14
C ILE A 758 16.21 2.52 7.75
N LEU A 759 17.28 1.92 7.22
CA LEU A 759 18.46 2.65 6.79
C LEU A 759 18.15 3.63 5.65
N LYS A 760 17.27 3.24 4.71
CA LYS A 760 16.85 4.07 3.59
C LYS A 760 15.94 5.22 4.02
N MET A 761 14.90 4.96 4.81
CA MET A 761 13.95 6.00 5.18
C MET A 761 14.51 7.05 6.16
N THR A 762 15.63 6.74 6.82
CA THR A 762 16.31 7.64 7.74
C THR A 762 17.43 8.47 7.06
N THR A 763 17.29 8.72 5.76
CA THR A 763 18.21 9.53 4.95
C THR A 763 17.45 10.66 4.24
N ASP A 764 18.14 11.42 3.41
CA ASP A 764 17.54 12.38 2.46
C ASP A 764 17.55 11.85 1.02
N GLY A 765 18.05 10.64 0.79
CA GLY A 765 18.18 10.01 -0.52
C GLY A 765 19.55 10.29 -1.20
N PHE A 766 20.29 11.29 -0.78
CA PHE A 766 21.63 11.58 -1.28
C PHE A 766 22.69 11.04 -0.34
N GLU A 767 22.55 11.33 0.94
CA GLU A 767 23.53 10.94 1.98
C GLU A 767 22.84 10.21 3.14
N SER A 768 23.60 9.39 3.85
CA SER A 768 23.18 8.91 5.15
C SER A 768 23.10 10.07 6.13
N SER A 769 22.22 9.97 7.10
CA SER A 769 22.07 10.99 8.14
C SER A 769 22.24 10.38 9.53
N PRO A 770 23.42 10.51 10.15
CA PRO A 770 23.63 10.06 11.52
C PRO A 770 22.59 10.64 12.48
N ILE A 771 22.21 11.89 12.28
CA ILE A 771 21.22 12.58 13.13
C ILE A 771 19.86 11.90 13.02
N ARG A 772 19.34 11.66 11.79
CA ARG A 772 18.03 11.01 11.59
C ARG A 772 18.06 9.55 12.06
N ARG A 773 19.12 8.81 11.76
CA ARG A 773 19.34 7.43 12.21
C ARG A 773 19.38 7.34 13.72
N GLY A 774 20.17 8.20 14.35
CA GLY A 774 20.29 8.26 15.80
C GLY A 774 18.98 8.65 16.49
N ALA A 775 18.26 9.63 15.96
CA ALA A 775 16.94 10.01 16.46
C ALA A 775 15.93 8.86 16.32
N TRP A 776 15.97 8.11 15.21
CA TRP A 776 15.12 6.94 15.02
C TRP A 776 15.42 5.84 16.07
N VAL A 777 16.72 5.50 16.28
CA VAL A 777 17.10 4.50 17.29
C VAL A 777 16.66 4.94 18.68
N SER A 778 16.94 6.20 19.04
CA SER A 778 16.57 6.77 20.35
C SER A 778 15.06 6.70 20.59
N LYS A 779 14.26 7.06 19.58
CA LYS A 779 12.80 7.13 19.68
C LYS A 779 12.15 5.76 19.57
N GLN A 780 12.44 5.01 18.48
CA GLN A 780 11.67 3.82 18.13
C GLN A 780 12.15 2.54 18.80
N LEU A 781 13.42 2.46 19.16
CA LEU A 781 13.99 1.28 19.81
C LEU A 781 14.21 1.49 21.30
N MET A 782 14.80 2.64 21.68
CA MET A 782 15.16 2.92 23.08
C MET A 782 14.05 3.62 23.87
N GLY A 783 13.01 4.13 23.20
CA GLY A 783 11.87 4.78 23.85
C GLY A 783 12.19 6.14 24.46
N ASN A 784 13.22 6.81 23.94
CA ASN A 784 13.67 8.12 24.41
C ASN A 784 13.47 9.17 23.31
N PRO A 785 12.23 9.66 23.06
CA PRO A 785 11.96 10.68 22.06
C PRO A 785 12.57 12.01 22.50
N LEU A 786 13.25 12.68 21.57
CA LEU A 786 13.76 14.02 21.80
C LEU A 786 12.71 15.08 21.43
N PRO A 787 12.73 16.24 22.11
CA PRO A 787 11.90 17.37 21.69
C PRO A 787 12.31 17.83 20.29
N PRO A 788 11.38 18.43 19.51
CA PRO A 788 11.72 19.00 18.23
C PRO A 788 12.80 20.08 18.38
N PRO A 789 13.72 20.20 17.40
CA PRO A 789 14.76 21.21 17.46
C PRO A 789 14.14 22.62 17.55
N PRO A 790 14.76 23.54 18.30
CA PRO A 790 14.31 24.94 18.31
C PRO A 790 14.29 25.55 16.90
N PRO A 791 13.34 26.43 16.57
CA PRO A 791 13.24 27.02 15.23
C PRO A 791 14.50 27.80 14.77
N SER A 792 15.36 28.19 15.71
CA SER A 792 16.60 28.94 15.46
C SER A 792 17.81 28.05 15.14
N VAL A 793 17.65 26.73 15.15
CA VAL A 793 18.77 25.82 14.82
C VAL A 793 18.99 25.81 13.31
N PRO A 794 20.19 26.21 12.81
CA PRO A 794 20.49 26.10 11.39
C PRO A 794 20.43 24.64 10.96
N THR A 795 19.80 24.35 9.83
CA THR A 795 19.90 23.05 9.16
C THR A 795 21.37 22.81 8.80
N LEU A 796 21.89 21.64 9.12
CA LEU A 796 23.15 21.19 8.52
C LEU A 796 22.90 21.08 7.01
N GLU A 797 23.48 22.00 6.24
CA GLU A 797 23.44 21.88 4.80
C GLU A 797 24.32 20.68 4.38
N PRO A 798 23.84 19.83 3.48
CA PRO A 798 24.66 18.76 2.92
C PRO A 798 25.89 19.38 2.24
N HIS A 799 27.08 19.16 2.76
CA HIS A 799 28.30 19.62 2.12
C HIS A 799 28.71 18.63 1.05
N HIS A 800 28.52 18.99 -0.20
CA HIS A 800 29.00 18.25 -1.37
C HIS A 800 30.51 18.40 -1.59
N GLY A 801 31.26 18.81 -0.59
CA GLY A 801 32.70 19.12 -0.68
C GLY A 801 33.58 18.17 0.12
N LEU A 802 34.86 18.04 -0.32
CA LEU A 802 35.90 17.15 0.22
C LEU A 802 36.59 17.69 1.48
N GLU A 803 36.11 18.76 2.13
CA GLU A 803 36.89 19.54 3.08
C GLU A 803 36.82 19.07 4.54
N ALA A 804 35.77 18.31 4.95
CA ALA A 804 35.69 17.74 6.30
C ALA A 804 34.78 16.49 6.30
N SER A 805 35.14 15.48 7.12
CA SER A 805 34.26 14.30 7.27
C SER A 805 32.91 14.69 7.88
N LEU A 806 31.83 13.94 7.53
CA LEU A 806 30.50 14.18 8.08
C LEU A 806 30.49 14.22 9.62
N LYS A 807 31.29 13.37 10.26
CA LYS A 807 31.43 13.31 11.71
C LYS A 807 32.11 14.59 12.28
N GLU A 808 33.09 15.13 11.59
CA GLU A 808 33.73 16.41 11.98
C GLU A 808 32.76 17.58 11.86
N GLN A 809 31.97 17.63 10.81
CA GLN A 809 30.94 18.65 10.61
C GLN A 809 29.91 18.60 11.73
N ILE A 810 29.39 17.42 12.09
CA ILE A 810 28.46 17.23 13.21
C ILE A 810 29.12 17.67 14.52
N ASN A 811 30.39 17.28 14.77
CA ASN A 811 31.12 17.67 15.96
C ASN A 811 31.32 19.20 16.06
N GLN A 812 31.55 19.89 14.94
CA GLN A 812 31.59 21.36 14.90
C GLN A 812 30.22 21.99 15.23
N HIS A 813 29.14 21.48 14.66
CA HIS A 813 27.79 21.92 14.94
C HIS A 813 27.44 21.77 16.44
N THR A 814 27.87 20.68 17.07
CA THR A 814 27.57 20.35 18.47
C THR A 814 28.41 21.12 19.50
N GLN A 815 29.31 21.99 19.08
CA GLN A 815 30.05 22.88 20.00
C GLN A 815 29.07 23.85 20.70
N GLN A 816 27.96 24.20 20.10
CA GLN A 816 26.94 25.04 20.74
C GLN A 816 26.21 24.24 21.84
N ALA A 817 26.06 24.85 23.02
CA ALA A 817 25.47 24.21 24.20
C ALA A 817 24.02 23.73 23.95
N ALA A 818 23.24 24.49 23.18
CA ALA A 818 21.87 24.16 22.83
C ALA A 818 21.76 22.89 21.96
N CYS A 819 22.71 22.67 21.07
CA CYS A 819 22.74 21.50 20.18
C CYS A 819 23.29 20.25 20.89
N ARG A 820 24.30 20.45 21.74
CA ARG A 820 25.03 19.39 22.42
C ARG A 820 24.17 18.44 23.24
N ALA A 821 23.11 18.94 23.89
CA ALA A 821 22.26 18.15 24.76
C ALA A 821 21.56 17.00 24.02
N CYS A 822 21.00 17.28 22.84
CA CYS A 822 20.32 16.29 21.99
C CYS A 822 21.34 15.40 21.24
N HIS A 823 22.37 16.01 20.67
CA HIS A 823 23.37 15.30 19.88
C HIS A 823 24.18 14.28 20.69
N LYS A 824 24.47 14.56 21.97
CA LYS A 824 25.10 13.61 22.88
C LYS A 824 24.31 12.29 23.00
N ILE A 825 22.99 12.34 22.79
CA ILE A 825 22.12 11.16 22.89
C ILE A 825 22.03 10.44 21.54
N ILE A 826 21.85 11.19 20.43
CA ILE A 826 21.53 10.58 19.13
C ILE A 826 22.75 10.25 18.29
N ASP A 827 23.79 11.10 18.30
CA ASP A 827 24.95 10.94 17.41
C ASP A 827 25.67 9.59 17.56
N PRO A 828 25.86 9.02 18.79
CA PRO A 828 26.50 7.73 18.93
C PRO A 828 25.78 6.62 18.15
N TYR A 829 24.44 6.57 18.25
CA TYR A 829 23.66 5.58 17.51
C TYR A 829 23.79 5.77 16.00
N GLY A 830 23.77 7.04 15.56
CA GLY A 830 23.88 7.38 14.15
C GLY A 830 25.24 7.04 13.56
N PHE A 831 26.32 7.36 14.27
CA PHE A 831 27.69 7.03 13.81
C PHE A 831 27.91 5.53 13.65
N GLY A 832 27.41 4.71 14.57
CA GLY A 832 27.47 3.25 14.47
C GLY A 832 26.79 2.67 13.22
N LEU A 833 25.91 3.42 12.59
CA LEU A 833 25.19 3.03 11.37
C LEU A 833 25.76 3.62 10.07
N GLU A 834 26.86 4.41 10.13
CA GLU A 834 27.40 5.10 8.95
C GLU A 834 28.05 4.20 7.92
N SER A 835 28.45 2.98 8.31
CA SER A 835 28.88 1.98 7.33
C SER A 835 27.75 1.46 6.42
N PHE A 836 26.55 1.98 6.55
CA PHE A 836 25.46 1.73 5.61
C PHE A 836 25.11 3.01 4.85
N ASP A 837 25.06 2.92 3.53
CA ASP A 837 24.72 4.06 2.67
C ASP A 837 23.21 4.41 2.68
N ALA A 838 22.79 5.38 1.86
CA ALA A 838 21.42 5.82 1.78
C ALA A 838 20.47 4.79 1.11
N SER A 839 21.00 3.79 0.42
CA SER A 839 20.23 2.67 -0.11
C SER A 839 20.16 1.48 0.85
N GLY A 840 20.83 1.57 2.01
CA GLY A 840 20.96 0.49 2.98
C GLY A 840 22.06 -0.51 2.64
N GLN A 841 22.91 -0.28 1.65
CA GLN A 841 24.04 -1.13 1.30
C GLN A 841 25.26 -0.85 2.22
N TRP A 842 26.06 -1.88 2.51
CA TRP A 842 27.33 -1.72 3.23
C TRP A 842 28.34 -0.93 2.41
N ARG A 843 29.07 -0.02 3.07
CA ARG A 843 30.15 0.78 2.48
C ARG A 843 31.32 0.95 3.44
N GLU A 844 32.52 1.09 2.90
CA GLU A 844 33.75 1.42 3.65
C GLU A 844 34.16 2.88 3.41
N ARG A 845 33.69 3.51 2.35
CA ARG A 845 33.97 4.89 1.97
C ARG A 845 32.71 5.62 1.56
N TYR A 846 32.71 6.93 1.73
CA TYR A 846 31.64 7.79 1.26
C TYR A 846 31.62 7.92 -0.26
N ARG A 847 30.46 8.23 -0.85
CA ARG A 847 30.30 8.57 -2.26
C ARG A 847 29.97 10.05 -2.37
N VAL A 848 30.63 10.78 -3.27
CA VAL A 848 30.32 12.18 -3.61
C VAL A 848 30.05 12.31 -5.09
N ILE A 849 29.04 13.15 -5.43
CA ILE A 849 28.67 13.36 -6.83
C ILE A 849 29.86 13.99 -7.58
N GLN A 850 30.20 13.42 -8.74
CA GLN A 850 31.12 14.07 -9.67
C GLN A 850 30.39 15.20 -10.40
N PRO A 851 30.98 16.40 -10.50
CA PRO A 851 30.44 17.46 -11.35
C PRO A 851 30.26 16.96 -12.79
N HIS A 852 29.09 17.07 -13.33
CA HIS A 852 28.78 16.68 -14.70
C HIS A 852 28.10 17.84 -15.46
N SER A 853 28.66 18.23 -16.60
CA SER A 853 28.19 19.34 -17.43
C SER A 853 27.35 18.82 -18.61
N GLY A 854 26.25 18.13 -18.37
CA GLY A 854 25.39 17.61 -19.43
C GLY A 854 24.03 17.17 -18.91
N THR A 855 23.13 16.82 -19.84
CA THR A 855 21.86 16.16 -19.46
C THR A 855 22.14 14.82 -18.77
N PHE A 856 21.39 14.55 -17.72
CA PHE A 856 21.50 13.28 -17.00
C PHE A 856 21.18 12.12 -17.94
N GLN A 857 22.16 11.25 -18.14
CA GLN A 857 21.96 9.95 -18.77
C GLN A 857 22.28 8.89 -17.73
N TYR A 858 21.48 7.85 -17.65
CA TYR A 858 21.78 6.78 -16.71
C TYR A 858 23.12 6.12 -17.02
N ARG A 859 23.90 5.86 -15.97
CA ARG A 859 25.14 5.09 -16.01
C ARG A 859 25.11 4.00 -14.93
N PRO A 860 25.35 2.74 -15.30
CA PRO A 860 25.43 1.64 -14.33
C PRO A 860 26.43 1.87 -13.20
N GLU A 861 27.55 2.54 -13.53
CA GLU A 861 28.60 2.94 -12.59
C GLU A 861 28.24 4.16 -11.74
N GLY A 862 27.14 4.87 -12.07
CA GLY A 862 26.73 6.11 -11.42
C GLY A 862 27.55 7.34 -11.83
N TYR A 863 27.34 8.44 -11.09
CA TYR A 863 28.07 9.72 -11.26
C TYR A 863 28.75 10.11 -9.94
N TYR A 864 29.53 9.21 -9.38
CA TYR A 864 30.18 9.46 -8.09
C TYR A 864 31.67 9.09 -8.12
N GLN A 865 32.41 9.66 -7.18
CA GLN A 865 33.70 9.22 -6.81
C GLN A 865 33.75 8.81 -5.34
N TRP A 866 34.72 7.97 -4.99
CA TRP A 866 34.93 7.58 -3.61
C TRP A 866 35.61 8.72 -2.85
N ALA A 867 35.01 9.06 -1.70
CA ALA A 867 35.54 10.05 -0.78
C ALA A 867 36.23 9.36 0.43
N ASP A 868 36.26 10.00 1.60
CA ASP A 868 36.92 9.53 2.80
C ASP A 868 36.41 8.17 3.29
N PRO A 869 37.24 7.43 4.01
CA PRO A 869 36.83 6.24 4.75
C PRO A 869 35.71 6.58 5.77
N VAL A 870 34.81 5.64 5.99
CA VAL A 870 33.75 5.79 6.99
C VAL A 870 34.32 5.58 8.38
N ASP A 871 34.11 6.53 9.30
CA ASP A 871 34.35 6.36 10.73
C ASP A 871 33.06 6.10 11.46
N ALA A 872 32.74 4.83 11.74
CA ALA A 872 31.55 4.36 12.48
C ALA A 872 31.79 4.26 14.00
N SER A 873 32.93 4.78 14.52
CA SER A 873 33.23 4.71 15.96
C SER A 873 32.42 5.73 16.78
N GLY A 874 32.25 5.47 18.03
CA GLY A 874 31.57 6.38 18.95
C GLY A 874 31.71 5.97 20.41
N THR A 875 30.98 6.70 21.25
CA THR A 875 30.90 6.39 22.69
C THR A 875 29.48 6.39 23.16
N LEU A 876 28.99 5.28 23.68
CA LEU A 876 27.66 5.11 24.23
C LEU A 876 27.75 4.87 25.74
N GLN A 877 27.13 5.72 26.53
CA GLN A 877 27.14 5.65 28.00
C GLN A 877 28.56 5.52 28.61
N GLY A 878 29.52 6.23 28.03
CA GLY A 878 30.92 6.20 28.49
C GLY A 878 31.74 5.00 27.97
N GLN A 879 31.14 4.05 27.27
CA GLN A 879 31.82 2.90 26.65
C GLN A 879 32.04 3.14 25.16
N SER A 880 33.27 2.95 24.70
CA SER A 880 33.61 3.16 23.28
C SER A 880 33.24 1.94 22.44
N PHE A 881 32.77 2.20 21.21
CA PHE A 881 32.60 1.20 20.18
C PHE A 881 33.28 1.66 18.87
N ARG A 882 33.59 0.71 17.99
CA ARG A 882 34.32 0.98 16.72
C ARG A 882 33.46 0.74 15.48
N ASP A 883 32.39 -0.04 15.59
CA ASP A 883 31.56 -0.53 14.50
C ASP A 883 30.16 -0.90 15.00
N ILE A 884 29.29 -1.26 14.08
CA ILE A 884 27.92 -1.67 14.37
C ILE A 884 27.84 -2.88 15.31
N GLN A 885 28.78 -3.84 15.21
CA GLN A 885 28.74 -5.05 16.05
C GLN A 885 29.05 -4.71 17.50
N SER A 886 30.08 -3.91 17.73
CA SER A 886 30.41 -3.44 19.10
C SER A 886 29.32 -2.51 19.64
N MET A 887 28.64 -1.70 18.81
CA MET A 887 27.49 -0.90 19.24
C MET A 887 26.30 -1.78 19.64
N LYS A 888 25.95 -2.81 18.85
CA LYS A 888 24.89 -3.77 19.20
C LYS A 888 25.16 -4.48 20.53
N ALA A 889 26.41 -4.84 20.78
CA ALA A 889 26.81 -5.46 22.05
C ALA A 889 26.56 -4.53 23.25
N LEU A 890 26.78 -3.22 23.09
CA LEU A 890 26.44 -2.23 24.12
C LEU A 890 24.93 -2.07 24.29
N LEU A 891 24.17 -2.01 23.19
CA LEU A 891 22.71 -1.90 23.25
C LEU A 891 22.05 -3.10 23.93
N ARG A 892 22.64 -4.30 23.82
CA ARG A 892 22.15 -5.49 24.52
C ARG A 892 22.24 -5.37 26.05
N GLN A 893 23.11 -4.51 26.58
CA GLN A 893 23.15 -4.23 28.02
C GLN A 893 21.92 -3.45 28.48
N ASP A 894 21.26 -2.73 27.57
CA ASP A 894 20.03 -1.98 27.82
C ASP A 894 18.76 -2.73 27.36
N LEU A 895 18.82 -4.05 27.20
CA LEU A 895 17.72 -4.84 26.64
C LEU A 895 16.40 -4.69 27.43
N LYS A 896 16.48 -4.44 28.73
CA LYS A 896 15.30 -4.18 29.57
C LYS A 896 14.57 -2.89 29.14
N LYS A 897 15.30 -1.84 28.74
CA LYS A 897 14.71 -0.60 28.19
C LYS A 897 14.03 -0.86 26.86
N VAL A 898 14.62 -1.67 25.99
CA VAL A 898 14.03 -2.04 24.69
C VAL A 898 12.74 -2.84 24.90
N ALA A 899 12.76 -3.83 25.79
CA ALA A 899 11.58 -4.63 26.13
C ALA A 899 10.45 -3.78 26.73
N TYR A 900 10.81 -2.86 27.62
CA TYR A 900 9.85 -1.94 28.24
C TYR A 900 9.25 -0.97 27.20
N HIS A 901 10.08 -0.42 26.32
CA HIS A 901 9.58 0.43 25.24
C HIS A 901 8.63 -0.33 24.30
N PHE A 902 9.00 -1.55 23.90
CA PHE A 902 8.12 -2.40 23.09
C PHE A 902 6.78 -2.66 23.81
N ALA A 903 6.80 -2.95 25.10
CA ALA A 903 5.58 -3.16 25.88
C ALA A 903 4.69 -1.91 25.92
N LYS A 904 5.26 -0.70 26.06
CA LYS A 904 4.53 0.58 26.01
C LYS A 904 3.88 0.82 24.62
N VAL A 905 4.65 0.61 23.57
CA VAL A 905 4.16 0.82 22.19
C VAL A 905 3.07 -0.19 21.86
N TRP A 906 3.24 -1.45 22.25
CA TRP A 906 2.23 -2.49 22.06
C TRP A 906 0.96 -2.23 22.87
N PHE A 907 1.10 -1.76 24.11
CA PHE A 907 -0.02 -1.32 24.94
C PHE A 907 -0.80 -0.19 24.25
N HIS A 908 -0.09 0.84 23.75
CA HIS A 908 -0.71 1.96 23.05
C HIS A 908 -1.50 1.49 21.81
N TYR A 909 -0.92 0.61 21.01
CA TYR A 909 -1.59 0.04 19.85
C TYR A 909 -2.87 -0.73 20.24
N ALA A 910 -2.78 -1.55 21.27
CA ALA A 910 -3.88 -2.40 21.72
C ALA A 910 -5.00 -1.61 22.40
N SER A 911 -4.66 -0.66 23.27
CA SER A 911 -5.62 0.12 24.04
C SER A 911 -6.14 1.37 23.33
N GLY A 912 -5.45 1.83 22.27
CA GLY A 912 -5.72 3.11 21.59
C GLY A 912 -5.33 4.34 22.41
N ALA A 913 -4.48 4.19 23.42
CA ALA A 913 -4.01 5.30 24.27
C ALA A 913 -2.61 5.02 24.81
N GLU A 914 -1.83 6.08 25.01
CA GLU A 914 -0.56 5.92 25.72
C GLU A 914 -0.80 5.42 27.15
N PRO A 915 0.07 4.52 27.66
CA PRO A 915 -0.08 4.02 29.03
C PRO A 915 0.08 5.17 30.04
N THR A 916 -0.84 5.24 30.99
CA THR A 916 -0.74 6.09 32.17
C THR A 916 0.51 5.76 32.98
N LEU A 917 0.92 6.63 33.90
CA LEU A 917 2.10 6.32 34.74
C LEU A 917 1.91 5.06 35.61
N HIS A 918 0.68 4.77 36.02
CA HIS A 918 0.37 3.50 36.76
C HIS A 918 0.53 2.28 35.84
N GLU A 919 0.01 2.36 34.63
CA GLU A 919 0.17 1.28 33.65
C GLU A 919 1.64 1.07 33.27
N ARG A 920 2.45 2.14 33.19
CA ARG A 920 3.90 2.04 32.96
C ARG A 920 4.62 1.30 34.07
N ILE A 921 4.22 1.47 35.37
CA ILE A 921 4.74 0.67 36.48
C ILE A 921 4.41 -0.81 36.26
N ALA A 922 3.16 -1.11 35.92
CA ALA A 922 2.71 -2.48 35.68
C ALA A 922 3.46 -3.12 34.50
N LEU A 923 3.59 -2.39 33.35
CA LEU A 923 4.33 -2.86 32.20
C LEU A 923 5.81 -3.12 32.52
N HIS A 924 6.46 -2.23 33.25
CA HIS A 924 7.85 -2.43 33.65
C HIS A 924 8.03 -3.66 34.57
N ALA A 925 7.08 -3.91 35.45
CA ALA A 925 7.09 -5.09 36.34
C ALA A 925 6.89 -6.43 35.61
N MET A 926 6.32 -6.41 34.37
CA MET A 926 6.17 -7.62 33.55
C MET A 926 7.49 -8.10 32.94
N ILE A 927 8.52 -7.25 32.94
CA ILE A 927 9.80 -7.51 32.29
C ILE A 927 10.79 -8.02 33.34
N PRO A 928 11.37 -9.21 33.16
CA PRO A 928 12.38 -9.72 34.08
C PRO A 928 13.64 -8.85 34.07
N GLU A 929 14.47 -8.98 35.13
CA GLU A 929 15.76 -8.28 35.21
C GLU A 929 16.68 -8.66 34.06
N ASP A 930 16.68 -9.94 33.66
CA ASP A 930 17.33 -10.43 32.46
C ASP A 930 16.26 -10.81 31.41
N PRO A 931 15.96 -9.92 30.45
CA PRO A 931 14.96 -10.19 29.40
C PRO A 931 15.52 -10.98 28.21
N SER A 932 16.76 -11.46 28.24
CA SER A 932 17.37 -12.20 27.11
C SER A 932 16.63 -13.50 26.75
N ARG A 933 15.78 -14.01 27.68
CA ARG A 933 14.90 -15.18 27.46
C ARG A 933 13.43 -14.82 27.30
N LEU A 934 13.10 -13.54 27.25
CA LEU A 934 11.72 -13.08 27.13
C LEU A 934 11.29 -13.18 25.67
N GLY A 935 10.34 -14.08 25.40
CA GLY A 935 9.76 -14.23 24.07
C GLY A 935 8.85 -13.06 23.70
N MET A 936 8.85 -12.71 22.41
CA MET A 936 8.05 -11.62 21.88
C MET A 936 6.54 -11.86 22.08
N ALA A 937 6.03 -13.05 21.70
CA ALA A 937 4.61 -13.40 21.87
C ALA A 937 4.21 -13.49 23.35
N ASP A 938 5.11 -13.93 24.22
CA ASP A 938 4.84 -13.97 25.65
C ASP A 938 4.69 -12.56 26.22
N LEU A 939 5.54 -11.61 25.83
CA LEU A 939 5.42 -10.21 26.25
C LEU A 939 4.14 -9.59 25.70
N MET A 940 3.85 -9.77 24.42
CA MET A 940 2.61 -9.28 23.79
C MET A 940 1.39 -9.84 24.50
N THR A 941 1.38 -11.12 24.83
CA THR A 941 0.28 -11.79 25.56
C THR A 941 0.09 -11.23 26.96
N LYS A 942 1.17 -11.02 27.74
CA LYS A 942 1.10 -10.42 29.08
C LYS A 942 0.48 -9.01 29.03
N VAL A 943 0.92 -8.19 28.06
CA VAL A 943 0.41 -6.83 27.88
C VAL A 943 -1.06 -6.85 27.47
N LEU A 944 -1.47 -7.71 26.53
CA LEU A 944 -2.88 -7.82 26.12
C LEU A 944 -3.78 -8.27 27.25
N ILE A 945 -3.36 -9.27 28.05
CA ILE A 945 -4.12 -9.71 29.22
C ILE A 945 -4.27 -8.56 30.23
N HIS A 946 -3.25 -7.74 30.41
CA HIS A 946 -3.33 -6.56 31.26
C HIS A 946 -4.30 -5.52 30.73
N VAL A 947 -4.21 -5.17 29.42
CA VAL A 947 -5.16 -4.26 28.76
C VAL A 947 -6.61 -4.73 28.89
N MET A 948 -6.83 -6.07 28.81
CA MET A 948 -8.17 -6.68 28.84
C MET A 948 -8.75 -6.88 30.25
N ARG A 949 -7.93 -6.81 31.31
CA ARG A 949 -8.33 -7.14 32.68
C ARG A 949 -7.97 -6.09 33.72
N ASP A 950 -7.66 -4.88 33.31
CA ASP A 950 -7.28 -3.85 34.26
C ASP A 950 -8.47 -3.47 35.15
N ASP A 951 -8.47 -4.05 36.35
CA ASP A 951 -9.48 -3.80 37.38
C ASP A 951 -9.34 -2.39 38.03
N THR A 952 -8.39 -1.58 37.55
CA THR A 952 -8.06 -0.23 38.06
C THR A 952 -8.60 0.93 37.22
N ARG A 953 -9.36 0.64 36.17
CA ARG A 953 -9.98 1.67 35.32
C ARG A 953 -11.38 2.04 35.76
#